data_4fcdef11a4aba9fed184259c79ce42c1
#
_entry.id   4fcdef11a4aba9fed184259c79ce42c1
#
_cell.length_a   1.000
_cell.length_b   1.000
_cell.length_c   1.000
_cell.angle_alpha   90.00
_cell.angle_beta   90.00
_cell.angle_gamma   90.00
#
_symmetry.space_group_name_H-M   'P 1'
#
loop_
_entity.id
_entity.type
_entity.pdbx_description
1 polymer ?
#
loop_
_entity_poly.entity_id
_entity_poly.type
_entity_poly.pdbx_seq_one_letter_code
_entity_poly.pdbx_strand_id
1 'polypeptide(L)'
;MKAESNNGYLKTSVIVEQNEISLGSGQETPATSPLQVTYGPRGSATTTVLQKHPGNRRKSLGITRATSIRRRGPANRQQLLGVLAVTLLATCLFILLLLALNTSRECVQEPRPNVCMTEECIRTAASLLSAMDRTAAPCVNFFQYACGTWNRRHVIPEDRSSISTFEVLANQLQVILKRILEEPPNNEDNNATLKAKMFYKSCMDIPRIREIGDIPLRKTLEFLGGWPVVVGPSWKPPPYSVEVLLGRLRGQYNEGVLLEQWVGPDDKNSSANILQLDQMQVALPSRDYYLKKSSESQLHAYHRYMTNIAVLMGANRQTAVEEFNRVINLEKQLANVSIPEDDRHDTSAIYRKLTLRELQREIPQLKWHEYLQEFINSPITEEEPIVAYAMPYFMQMGRIVKRTDRRTLHNYILWRLVMSIMPHMIDEYQQKRVEFRKILLGILSERDRWSQCVEWTNKKLGMAVGALFIRDNFNHESKETALEMIRTIREAFNELLAENHWMDNETRAVAKNKANSMNERIGYPEFLKDPVELSKEYVMLNITENHFLENVLAVLRYDAYHNLEKLRKPVDKDKWSTEPAVVNAFYNPNKNDIVFPAGILQPLFYSQHFPKSLNYGGIGVVIGHEITHGFDDKGRQFDKDGNMMQWWNNVTVKAFRERAQCIVDQYSRYKLQEVDLYINGKMTQGENIADNGGLKQSFRAYKKWVSIHGEEPLLPGVNLTHDQLFFLNYAQIWCGSMRPEDALTKIRSSVHSPGPIRVLGPLSNSEDFARAYDCPPGSPMNPTQKCNVW
;
A
#
# COMPACT_ATOMS: atom_id res chain seq x y z
N MET A 1 5.69 3.89 11.07
CA MET A 1 4.33 3.78 11.58
C MET A 1 3.98 5.00 12.39
N LYS A 2 3.93 6.12 11.81
CA LYS A 2 3.40 7.38 12.33
C LYS A 2 3.25 8.31 11.14
N ALA A 3 2.25 8.11 10.40
CA ALA A 3 2.01 8.97 9.27
C ALA A 3 0.58 9.48 9.20
N GLU A 4 -0.31 8.90 9.97
CA GLU A 4 -1.74 9.07 9.71
C GLU A 4 -2.52 9.66 10.89
N SER A 5 -1.86 10.29 11.87
CA SER A 5 -2.58 10.83 13.02
C SER A 5 -3.11 12.24 12.83
N ASN A 6 -3.02 12.84 11.66
CA ASN A 6 -3.41 14.23 11.50
C ASN A 6 -4.76 14.50 10.86
N ASN A 7 -5.53 13.49 10.51
CA ASN A 7 -6.95 13.72 10.23
C ASN A 7 -7.71 12.47 10.66
N GLY A 8 -8.51 12.62 11.69
CA GLY A 8 -9.42 11.59 12.10
C GLY A 8 -10.14 11.00 10.89
N TYR A 9 -9.96 9.70 10.68
CA TYR A 9 -10.63 8.93 9.64
C TYR A 9 -10.29 9.20 8.17
N LEU A 10 -8.99 9.18 7.80
CA LEU A 10 -8.65 8.57 6.53
C LEU A 10 -8.60 7.06 6.79
N LYS A 11 -9.72 6.40 6.68
CA LYS A 11 -9.77 4.95 6.78
C LYS A 11 -9.82 4.43 5.38
N THR A 12 -8.87 3.59 5.11
CA THR A 12 -8.77 2.69 4.00
C THR A 12 -8.00 3.22 2.80
N SER A 13 -6.77 2.79 2.75
CA SER A 13 -5.97 2.85 1.54
C SER A 13 -5.91 1.47 0.90
N VAL A 14 -6.00 1.42 -0.42
CA VAL A 14 -5.81 0.20 -1.20
C VAL A 14 -4.39 -0.33 -1.11
N ILE A 15 -3.45 0.48 -0.65
CA ILE A 15 -2.03 0.31 -0.90
C ILE A 15 -1.24 0.08 0.37
N VAL A 16 -0.26 -0.77 0.21
CA VAL A 16 0.73 -1.20 1.18
C VAL A 16 1.21 -0.04 2.05
N GLU A 17 1.07 -0.20 3.37
CA GLU A 17 1.79 0.62 4.32
C GLU A 17 3.25 0.71 3.90
N GLN A 18 3.68 1.89 3.50
CA GLN A 18 5.10 2.19 3.50
C GLN A 18 5.52 2.19 4.97
N ASN A 19 6.02 1.06 5.42
CA ASN A 19 6.65 0.96 6.71
C ASN A 19 7.88 1.86 6.71
N GLU A 20 7.68 3.10 7.15
CA GLU A 20 8.79 3.93 7.56
C GLU A 20 9.45 3.31 8.76
N ILE A 21 10.58 2.77 8.51
CA ILE A 21 11.63 2.71 9.50
C ILE A 21 12.95 2.74 8.76
N SER A 22 13.69 3.82 8.85
CA SER A 22 15.04 3.99 8.36
C SER A 22 16.07 3.49 9.36
N LEU A 23 17.21 2.99 9.06
CA LEU A 23 18.56 3.49 9.10
C LEU A 23 19.70 2.56 9.39
N GLY A 24 20.85 2.85 9.08
CA GLY A 24 22.13 3.37 9.45
C GLY A 24 23.31 2.56 9.11
N SER A 25 24.15 3.21 8.58
CA SER A 25 25.56 3.18 8.22
C SER A 25 26.49 2.24 9.05
N GLY A 26 27.52 1.70 8.44
CA GLY A 26 28.78 2.20 8.26
C GLY A 26 29.97 1.34 8.63
N GLN A 27 31.03 1.52 7.89
CA GLN A 27 32.48 1.31 8.11
C GLN A 27 33.05 -0.07 7.82
N GLU A 28 33.73 -0.14 6.69
CA GLU A 28 35.16 -0.14 6.37
C GLU A 28 36.07 -0.99 7.27
N THR A 29 36.78 -1.90 6.59
CA THR A 29 38.25 -1.89 6.48
C THR A 29 38.73 -2.85 5.39
N PRO A 30 40.01 -2.82 4.94
CA PRO A 30 40.28 -2.55 3.54
C PRO A 30 41.03 -3.67 2.78
N ALA A 31 41.08 -3.46 1.49
CA ALA A 31 42.11 -3.85 0.55
C ALA A 31 42.33 -5.34 0.22
N THR A 32 42.07 -5.68 -1.01
CA THR A 32 43.13 -6.07 -1.96
C THR A 32 42.63 -5.96 -3.41
N SER A 33 43.54 -5.55 -4.25
CA SER A 33 43.44 -5.03 -5.60
C SER A 33 42.92 -6.02 -6.68
N PRO A 34 42.73 -5.54 -7.90
CA PRO A 34 41.83 -6.09 -8.88
C PRO A 34 42.50 -7.06 -9.85
N LEU A 35 41.69 -7.98 -10.35
CA LEU A 35 42.05 -8.71 -11.59
C LEU A 35 41.14 -8.22 -12.71
N GLN A 36 41.77 -7.50 -13.62
CA GLN A 36 41.29 -7.18 -14.96
C GLN A 36 41.12 -8.49 -15.75
N VAL A 37 39.99 -8.62 -16.42
CA VAL A 37 39.88 -9.53 -17.56
C VAL A 37 39.36 -8.74 -18.77
N THR A 38 40.28 -8.60 -19.71
CA THR A 38 40.11 -8.01 -21.03
C THR A 38 39.31 -8.89 -21.96
N TYR A 39 38.46 -8.29 -22.75
CA TYR A 39 37.82 -8.90 -23.92
C TYR A 39 38.83 -9.00 -25.09
N GLY A 40 38.77 -10.14 -25.86
CA GLY A 40 39.27 -10.27 -27.21
C GLY A 40 38.64 -11.48 -27.92
N PRO A 41 38.42 -11.40 -29.20
CA PRO A 41 37.47 -12.21 -29.93
C PRO A 41 38.06 -13.31 -30.84
N ARG A 42 37.17 -14.19 -31.36
CA ARG A 42 37.26 -15.06 -32.53
C ARG A 42 37.86 -16.46 -32.38
N GLY A 43 37.13 -17.40 -33.03
CA GLY A 43 37.72 -18.58 -33.66
C GLY A 43 36.80 -19.78 -33.73
N SER A 44 36.29 -20.00 -34.92
CA SER A 44 35.61 -21.21 -35.40
C SER A 44 36.48 -22.46 -35.24
N ALA A 45 35.89 -23.62 -35.00
CA ALA A 45 36.27 -24.86 -35.70
C ALA A 45 35.32 -26.03 -35.36
N THR A 46 34.82 -26.59 -36.32
CA THR A 46 34.28 -27.95 -36.54
C THR A 46 35.21 -29.03 -36.00
N THR A 47 34.68 -30.08 -35.37
CA THR A 47 35.17 -31.43 -35.53
C THR A 47 34.16 -32.52 -35.15
N THR A 48 33.89 -33.36 -36.09
CA THR A 48 33.22 -34.67 -36.08
C THR A 48 34.07 -35.74 -35.39
N VAL A 49 33.49 -36.76 -34.77
CA VAL A 49 33.97 -38.15 -34.65
C VAL A 49 32.91 -38.94 -33.90
N LEU A 50 32.15 -39.82 -34.48
CA LEU A 50 32.33 -41.24 -34.83
C LEU A 50 32.39 -42.22 -33.66
N GLN A 51 31.54 -43.19 -33.79
CA GLN A 51 31.64 -44.67 -33.51
C GLN A 51 30.82 -45.18 -32.31
N LYS A 52 30.17 -46.32 -32.33
CA LYS A 52 30.17 -47.56 -33.09
C LYS A 52 28.97 -48.44 -32.77
N HIS A 53 28.57 -49.27 -33.75
CA HIS A 53 27.73 -50.49 -33.67
C HIS A 53 28.37 -51.62 -32.80
N PRO A 54 27.69 -52.82 -32.54
CA PRO A 54 27.07 -53.77 -33.48
C PRO A 54 25.82 -54.50 -32.86
N GLY A 55 25.04 -55.32 -33.55
CA GLY A 55 25.24 -56.27 -34.61
C GLY A 55 24.17 -57.38 -34.52
N ASN A 56 23.92 -57.95 -35.69
CA ASN A 56 23.65 -59.34 -35.98
C ASN A 56 22.19 -59.90 -35.83
N ARG A 57 21.58 -60.63 -36.71
CA ARG A 57 21.96 -61.64 -37.75
C ARG A 57 20.73 -62.09 -38.54
N ARG A 58 20.86 -62.20 -39.91
CA ARG A 58 20.64 -63.33 -40.81
C ARG A 58 19.33 -64.10 -40.83
N LYS A 59 18.76 -64.34 -42.04
CA LYS A 59 18.78 -65.47 -42.99
C LYS A 59 17.74 -65.18 -44.08
N SER A 60 17.97 -65.11 -45.37
CA SER A 60 18.44 -66.02 -46.50
C SER A 60 17.40 -67.03 -46.89
N LEU A 61 17.30 -67.15 -48.23
CA LEU A 61 16.82 -68.19 -49.11
C LEU A 61 15.56 -67.73 -49.86
N GLY A 62 15.47 -67.74 -51.17
CA GLY A 62 16.32 -68.32 -52.16
C GLY A 62 15.43 -68.90 -53.32
N ILE A 63 15.88 -68.77 -54.57
CA ILE A 63 15.70 -69.64 -55.69
C ILE A 63 14.48 -69.52 -56.61
N THR A 64 14.75 -68.83 -57.73
CA THR A 64 14.66 -69.23 -59.13
C THR A 64 13.42 -69.96 -59.68
N ARG A 65 12.92 -69.47 -60.80
CA ARG A 65 12.97 -70.14 -62.11
C ARG A 65 12.50 -69.30 -63.23
N ALA A 66 13.29 -69.27 -64.30
CA ALA A 66 12.95 -68.73 -65.57
C ALA A 66 12.11 -69.70 -66.40
N THR A 67 11.26 -69.23 -67.26
CA THR A 67 10.92 -69.82 -68.58
C THR A 67 10.38 -68.75 -69.53
N SER A 68 11.09 -68.61 -70.48
CA SER A 68 10.94 -68.70 -71.97
C SER A 68 9.94 -67.77 -72.68
N ILE A 69 10.51 -66.94 -73.42
CA ILE A 69 10.31 -66.34 -74.74
C ILE A 69 9.10 -66.92 -75.51
N ARG A 70 8.23 -65.97 -75.89
CA ARG A 70 7.62 -66.04 -77.26
C ARG A 70 7.49 -64.65 -77.83
N ARG A 71 8.28 -64.42 -78.90
CA ARG A 71 8.15 -63.30 -79.78
C ARG A 71 6.76 -63.32 -80.47
N ARG A 72 6.06 -62.19 -80.50
CA ARG A 72 5.11 -61.76 -81.51
C ARG A 72 5.29 -60.32 -81.89
N GLY A 73 5.21 -60.03 -83.12
CA GLY A 73 5.62 -58.93 -83.90
C GLY A 73 5.10 -57.54 -83.71
N PRO A 74 5.58 -56.57 -84.41
CA PRO A 74 5.43 -55.14 -84.16
C PRO A 74 4.08 -54.62 -84.67
N ALA A 75 3.13 -54.36 -83.77
CA ALA A 75 1.97 -53.50 -84.06
C ALA A 75 1.67 -52.64 -82.86
N ASN A 76 1.52 -51.33 -83.18
CA ASN A 76 1.04 -50.25 -82.27
C ASN A 76 2.02 -49.55 -81.36
N ARG A 77 3.22 -49.22 -81.85
CA ARG A 77 4.04 -48.24 -81.15
C ARG A 77 3.39 -46.84 -81.11
N GLN A 78 2.57 -46.48 -82.10
CA GLN A 78 1.83 -45.20 -82.13
C GLN A 78 0.63 -45.15 -81.21
N GLN A 79 -0.08 -46.26 -80.99
CA GLN A 79 -1.20 -46.31 -80.04
C GLN A 79 -0.73 -46.36 -78.62
N LEU A 80 0.42 -47.03 -78.34
CA LEU A 80 1.00 -47.04 -76.96
C LEU A 80 1.52 -45.64 -76.52
N LEU A 81 2.16 -44.94 -77.44
CA LEU A 81 2.60 -43.56 -77.27
C LEU A 81 1.44 -42.59 -77.12
N GLY A 82 0.34 -42.79 -77.82
CA GLY A 82 -0.89 -42.03 -77.69
C GLY A 82 -1.55 -42.21 -76.28
N VAL A 83 -1.66 -43.50 -75.88
CA VAL A 83 -2.19 -43.80 -74.50
C VAL A 83 -1.26 -43.28 -73.39
N LEU A 84 0.06 -43.37 -73.60
CA LEU A 84 1.02 -42.82 -72.62
C LEU A 84 0.94 -41.30 -72.54
N ALA A 85 0.79 -40.61 -73.67
CA ALA A 85 0.62 -39.16 -73.67
C ALA A 85 -0.70 -38.73 -73.09
N VAL A 86 -1.81 -39.41 -73.27
CA VAL A 86 -3.12 -39.11 -72.69
C VAL A 86 -3.11 -39.41 -71.22
N THR A 87 -2.46 -40.50 -70.76
CA THR A 87 -2.33 -40.75 -69.27
C THR A 87 -1.41 -39.76 -68.62
N LEU A 88 -0.31 -39.35 -69.26
CA LEU A 88 0.56 -38.29 -68.69
C LEU A 88 -0.17 -36.93 -68.60
N LEU A 89 -0.96 -36.60 -69.71
CA LEU A 89 -1.74 -35.38 -69.69
C LEU A 89 -2.84 -35.42 -68.61
N ALA A 90 -3.51 -36.55 -68.45
CA ALA A 90 -4.52 -36.75 -67.41
C ALA A 90 -3.93 -36.69 -65.98
N THR A 91 -2.74 -37.28 -65.75
CA THR A 91 -2.03 -37.20 -64.48
C THR A 91 -1.52 -35.81 -64.20
N CYS A 92 -1.00 -35.08 -65.18
CA CYS A 92 -0.61 -33.68 -65.05
C CYS A 92 -1.82 -32.78 -64.72
N LEU A 93 -2.95 -32.95 -65.42
CA LEU A 93 -4.18 -32.24 -65.12
C LEU A 93 -4.71 -32.57 -63.71
N PHE A 94 -4.64 -33.83 -63.28
CA PHE A 94 -5.04 -34.25 -61.95
C PHE A 94 -4.13 -33.67 -60.88
N ILE A 95 -2.80 -33.64 -61.09
CA ILE A 95 -1.84 -33.01 -60.20
C ILE A 95 -2.06 -31.49 -60.16
N LEU A 96 -2.33 -30.85 -61.30
CA LEU A 96 -2.66 -29.41 -61.33
C LEU A 96 -3.99 -29.12 -60.62
N LEU A 97 -4.98 -30.00 -60.75
CA LEU A 97 -6.24 -29.90 -60.02
C LEU A 97 -6.04 -30.08 -58.52
N LEU A 98 -5.22 -31.05 -58.09
CA LEU A 98 -4.86 -31.24 -56.69
C LEU A 98 -4.06 -30.06 -56.13
N LEU A 99 -3.14 -29.50 -56.91
CA LEU A 99 -2.40 -28.28 -56.52
C LEU A 99 -3.34 -27.07 -56.43
N ALA A 100 -4.27 -26.89 -57.40
CA ALA A 100 -5.27 -25.84 -57.38
C ALA A 100 -6.26 -25.97 -56.19
N LEU A 101 -6.65 -27.21 -55.84
CA LEU A 101 -7.49 -27.48 -54.69
C LEU A 101 -6.72 -27.29 -53.37
N ASN A 102 -5.42 -27.57 -53.36
CA ASN A 102 -4.59 -27.32 -52.17
C ASN A 102 -4.30 -25.83 -51.99
N THR A 103 -4.03 -25.10 -53.08
CA THR A 103 -3.88 -23.64 -52.99
C THR A 103 -5.20 -22.94 -52.67
N SER A 104 -6.34 -23.48 -53.09
CA SER A 104 -7.68 -23.00 -52.67
C SER A 104 -7.99 -23.28 -51.19
N ARG A 105 -7.38 -24.30 -50.58
CA ARG A 105 -7.51 -24.59 -49.14
C ARG A 105 -6.62 -23.70 -48.28
N GLU A 106 -5.49 -23.18 -48.82
CA GLU A 106 -4.63 -22.29 -48.08
C GLU A 106 -5.11 -20.82 -48.05
N CYS A 107 -6.17 -20.47 -48.79
CA CYS A 107 -6.74 -19.12 -48.86
C CYS A 107 -7.99 -18.89 -48.00
N VAL A 108 -8.36 -19.78 -47.10
CA VAL A 108 -9.17 -19.40 -45.95
C VAL A 108 -8.16 -18.94 -44.89
N GLN A 109 -7.62 -17.73 -45.05
CA GLN A 109 -7.00 -17.04 -43.94
C GLN A 109 -8.07 -16.93 -42.83
N GLU A 110 -7.90 -17.69 -41.77
CA GLU A 110 -8.53 -17.30 -40.52
C GLU A 110 -8.23 -15.82 -40.32
N PRO A 111 -9.20 -14.98 -39.97
CA PRO A 111 -8.97 -13.58 -39.75
C PRO A 111 -7.84 -13.50 -38.71
N ARG A 112 -6.66 -13.00 -39.16
CA ARG A 112 -5.55 -12.81 -38.23
C ARG A 112 -6.09 -11.98 -37.08
N PRO A 113 -5.92 -12.40 -35.83
CA PRO A 113 -6.39 -11.60 -34.69
C PRO A 113 -5.83 -10.19 -34.85
N ASN A 114 -6.68 -9.19 -34.68
CA ASN A 114 -6.26 -7.79 -34.74
C ASN A 114 -5.28 -7.57 -33.57
N VAL A 115 -3.99 -7.41 -33.86
CA VAL A 115 -2.91 -7.29 -32.88
C VAL A 115 -2.34 -5.89 -32.96
N CYS A 116 -2.29 -5.21 -31.81
CA CYS A 116 -1.64 -3.91 -31.68
C CYS A 116 -0.12 -4.06 -31.75
N MET A 117 0.50 -3.35 -32.73
CA MET A 117 1.95 -3.39 -32.94
C MET A 117 2.63 -2.03 -32.70
N THR A 118 1.97 -1.13 -31.96
CA THR A 118 2.62 0.12 -31.54
C THR A 118 3.72 -0.14 -30.53
N GLU A 119 4.63 0.80 -30.36
CA GLU A 119 5.72 0.71 -29.39
C GLU A 119 5.18 0.50 -27.95
N GLU A 120 4.12 1.22 -27.60
CA GLU A 120 3.47 1.13 -26.28
C GLU A 120 2.86 -0.25 -26.04
N CYS A 121 2.18 -0.83 -27.05
CA CYS A 121 1.64 -2.18 -26.96
C CYS A 121 2.74 -3.22 -26.77
N ILE A 122 3.85 -3.08 -27.51
CA ILE A 122 5.01 -3.99 -27.37
C ILE A 122 5.65 -3.86 -25.98
N ARG A 123 5.85 -2.63 -25.48
CA ARG A 123 6.40 -2.38 -24.14
C ARG A 123 5.48 -2.93 -23.05
N THR A 124 4.19 -2.70 -23.17
CA THR A 124 3.17 -3.21 -22.23
C THR A 124 3.16 -4.73 -22.21
N ALA A 125 3.14 -5.37 -23.37
CA ALA A 125 3.20 -6.83 -23.50
C ALA A 125 4.48 -7.40 -22.86
N ALA A 126 5.63 -6.78 -23.12
CA ALA A 126 6.91 -7.20 -22.54
C ALA A 126 6.93 -7.06 -21.02
N SER A 127 6.34 -5.99 -20.47
CA SER A 127 6.21 -5.77 -19.01
C SER A 127 5.39 -6.89 -18.37
N LEU A 128 4.18 -7.16 -18.88
CA LEU A 128 3.32 -8.22 -18.39
C LEU A 128 4.01 -9.58 -18.43
N LEU A 129 4.61 -9.94 -19.56
CA LEU A 129 5.33 -11.20 -19.75
C LEU A 129 6.53 -11.37 -18.81
N SER A 130 7.21 -10.26 -18.51
CA SER A 130 8.39 -10.28 -17.64
C SER A 130 8.07 -10.63 -16.18
N ALA A 131 6.82 -10.41 -15.76
CA ALA A 131 6.35 -10.69 -14.40
C ALA A 131 5.78 -12.11 -14.25
N MET A 132 5.19 -12.66 -15.33
CA MET A 132 4.47 -13.94 -15.31
C MET A 132 5.37 -15.16 -15.11
N ASP A 133 4.86 -16.14 -14.39
CA ASP A 133 5.39 -17.51 -14.36
C ASP A 133 4.42 -18.45 -15.10
N ARG A 134 4.69 -18.67 -16.39
CA ARG A 134 3.83 -19.53 -17.25
C ARG A 134 3.87 -21.01 -16.92
N THR A 135 4.76 -21.41 -15.99
CA THR A 135 4.82 -22.82 -15.53
C THR A 135 3.80 -23.08 -14.42
N ALA A 136 3.29 -22.03 -13.77
CA ALA A 136 2.25 -22.13 -12.75
C ALA A 136 0.87 -22.24 -13.41
N ALA A 137 0.02 -23.14 -12.89
CA ALA A 137 -1.36 -23.28 -13.36
C ALA A 137 -2.24 -22.13 -12.79
N PRO A 138 -2.88 -21.32 -13.64
CA PRO A 138 -3.65 -20.15 -13.20
C PRO A 138 -4.83 -20.53 -12.27
N CYS A 139 -5.46 -21.69 -12.48
CA CYS A 139 -6.59 -22.16 -11.67
C CYS A 139 -6.16 -22.80 -10.32
N VAL A 140 -4.85 -22.94 -10.07
CA VAL A 140 -4.30 -23.47 -8.82
C VAL A 140 -3.77 -22.33 -7.95
N ASN A 141 -2.92 -21.47 -8.51
CA ASN A 141 -2.35 -20.33 -7.82
C ASN A 141 -2.11 -19.17 -8.80
N PHE A 142 -3.08 -18.29 -8.88
CA PHE A 142 -3.03 -17.18 -9.84
C PHE A 142 -1.97 -16.13 -9.47
N PHE A 143 -1.69 -15.95 -8.18
CA PHE A 143 -0.60 -15.06 -7.75
C PHE A 143 0.76 -15.55 -8.28
N GLN A 144 1.04 -16.86 -8.15
CA GLN A 144 2.27 -17.43 -8.70
C GLN A 144 2.32 -17.30 -10.23
N TYR A 145 1.20 -17.53 -10.92
CA TYR A 145 1.10 -17.35 -12.38
C TYR A 145 1.40 -15.92 -12.81
N ALA A 146 0.80 -14.94 -12.14
CA ALA A 146 0.93 -13.52 -12.48
C ALA A 146 2.26 -12.89 -12.05
N CYS A 147 2.79 -13.27 -10.87
CA CYS A 147 3.89 -12.60 -10.18
C CYS A 147 5.16 -13.45 -10.01
N GLY A 148 5.13 -14.73 -10.31
CA GLY A 148 6.20 -15.66 -9.93
C GLY A 148 7.57 -15.29 -10.50
N THR A 149 7.66 -14.78 -11.74
CA THR A 149 8.92 -14.32 -12.31
C THR A 149 9.32 -12.96 -11.74
N TRP A 150 8.36 -12.07 -11.50
CA TRP A 150 8.61 -10.78 -10.87
C TRP A 150 9.27 -10.97 -9.49
N ASN A 151 8.68 -11.80 -8.64
CA ASN A 151 9.18 -12.08 -7.29
C ASN A 151 10.59 -12.70 -7.30
N ARG A 152 10.91 -13.57 -8.27
CA ARG A 152 12.26 -14.15 -8.42
C ARG A 152 13.32 -13.12 -8.88
N ARG A 153 12.89 -12.09 -9.63
CA ARG A 153 13.80 -11.05 -10.16
C ARG A 153 14.02 -9.89 -9.20
N HIS A 154 13.10 -9.66 -8.27
CA HIS A 154 13.16 -8.55 -7.33
C HIS A 154 13.52 -9.07 -5.94
N VAL A 155 14.80 -8.96 -5.61
CA VAL A 155 15.30 -9.29 -4.26
C VAL A 155 14.95 -8.14 -3.33
N ILE A 156 14.54 -8.46 -2.09
CA ILE A 156 14.26 -7.46 -1.06
C ILE A 156 15.58 -6.75 -0.70
N PRO A 157 15.69 -5.43 -0.90
CA PRO A 157 16.90 -4.68 -0.54
C PRO A 157 17.20 -4.78 0.96
N GLU A 158 18.47 -4.57 1.35
CA GLU A 158 18.88 -4.65 2.75
C GLU A 158 18.24 -3.57 3.63
N ASP A 159 17.94 -2.44 3.06
CA ASP A 159 17.31 -1.28 3.70
C ASP A 159 15.77 -1.40 3.82
N ARG A 160 15.19 -2.53 3.40
CA ARG A 160 13.74 -2.75 3.36
C ARG A 160 13.33 -4.06 3.97
N SER A 161 12.10 -4.07 4.49
CA SER A 161 11.45 -5.27 5.03
C SER A 161 10.64 -6.04 3.96
N SER A 162 10.30 -5.38 2.84
CA SER A 162 9.55 -5.92 1.72
C SER A 162 9.99 -5.27 0.41
N ILE A 163 9.52 -5.82 -0.71
CA ILE A 163 9.52 -5.18 -2.02
C ILE A 163 8.23 -5.53 -2.74
N SER A 164 7.59 -4.53 -3.35
CA SER A 164 6.36 -4.69 -4.11
C SER A 164 6.36 -3.80 -5.35
N THR A 165 5.43 -4.06 -6.25
CA THR A 165 5.20 -3.20 -7.42
C THR A 165 4.86 -1.77 -7.03
N PHE A 166 4.11 -1.59 -5.93
CA PHE A 166 3.83 -0.27 -5.35
C PHE A 166 5.10 0.45 -4.88
N GLU A 167 5.97 -0.26 -4.17
CA GLU A 167 7.24 0.30 -3.69
C GLU A 167 8.17 0.64 -4.85
N VAL A 168 8.17 -0.16 -5.92
CA VAL A 168 8.94 0.16 -7.13
C VAL A 168 8.43 1.45 -7.76
N LEU A 169 7.11 1.62 -7.90
CA LEU A 169 6.51 2.86 -8.42
C LEU A 169 6.79 4.05 -7.49
N ALA A 170 6.65 3.87 -6.17
CA ALA A 170 6.96 4.90 -5.20
C ALA A 170 8.44 5.34 -5.27
N ASN A 171 9.36 4.39 -5.51
CA ASN A 171 10.78 4.71 -5.70
C ASN A 171 11.02 5.50 -6.99
N GLN A 172 10.33 5.18 -8.07
CA GLN A 172 10.38 5.96 -9.32
C GLN A 172 9.89 7.39 -9.08
N LEU A 173 8.79 7.54 -8.35
CA LEU A 173 8.30 8.86 -7.95
C LEU A 173 9.33 9.61 -7.09
N GLN A 174 9.98 8.95 -6.12
CA GLN A 174 11.04 9.58 -5.31
C GLN A 174 12.21 10.10 -6.15
N VAL A 175 12.60 9.40 -7.22
CA VAL A 175 13.65 9.86 -8.14
C VAL A 175 13.22 11.14 -8.87
N ILE A 176 11.95 11.23 -9.27
CA ILE A 176 11.39 12.44 -9.87
C ILE A 176 11.42 13.59 -8.86
N LEU A 177 10.93 13.35 -7.64
CA LEU A 177 10.89 14.35 -6.58
C LEU A 177 12.29 14.82 -6.17
N LYS A 178 13.29 13.89 -6.13
CA LYS A 178 14.70 14.22 -5.90
C LYS A 178 15.18 15.26 -6.91
N ARG A 179 14.98 14.98 -8.22
CA ARG A 179 15.40 15.90 -9.28
C ARG A 179 14.80 17.29 -9.07
N ILE A 180 13.50 17.37 -8.82
CA ILE A 180 12.78 18.63 -8.64
C ILE A 180 13.27 19.41 -7.40
N LEU A 181 13.55 18.71 -6.29
CA LEU A 181 14.03 19.33 -5.05
C LEU A 181 15.50 19.77 -5.13
N GLU A 182 16.30 19.15 -6.00
CA GLU A 182 17.70 19.52 -6.24
C GLU A 182 17.87 20.60 -7.31
N GLU A 183 16.82 20.94 -8.06
CA GLU A 183 16.85 22.05 -9.01
C GLU A 183 17.11 23.39 -8.29
N PRO A 184 18.03 24.24 -8.79
CA PRO A 184 18.24 25.55 -8.23
C PRO A 184 16.93 26.36 -8.19
N PRO A 185 16.75 27.24 -7.17
CA PRO A 185 15.63 28.15 -7.15
C PRO A 185 15.54 28.97 -8.44
N ASN A 186 14.33 29.12 -8.97
CA ASN A 186 14.06 29.86 -10.19
C ASN A 186 12.87 30.84 -9.99
N ASN A 187 12.49 31.58 -11.04
CA ASN A 187 11.43 32.58 -10.97
C ASN A 187 10.01 31.98 -10.82
N GLU A 188 9.85 30.70 -11.00
CA GLU A 188 8.58 29.97 -10.81
C GLU A 188 8.40 29.47 -9.37
N ASP A 189 9.48 29.50 -8.59
CA ASP A 189 9.42 29.12 -7.17
C ASP A 189 8.72 30.20 -6.35
N ASN A 190 7.79 29.79 -5.53
CA ASN A 190 7.14 30.63 -4.53
C ASN A 190 7.67 30.31 -3.12
N ASN A 191 7.18 31.05 -2.12
CA ASN A 191 7.65 30.89 -0.74
C ASN A 191 7.48 29.46 -0.19
N ALA A 192 6.41 28.74 -0.57
CA ALA A 192 6.19 27.37 -0.14
C ALA A 192 7.18 26.40 -0.79
N THR A 193 7.39 26.51 -2.12
CA THR A 193 8.33 25.63 -2.84
C THR A 193 9.78 25.88 -2.42
N LEU A 194 10.14 27.13 -2.16
CA LEU A 194 11.46 27.46 -1.59
C LEU A 194 11.67 26.83 -0.20
N LYS A 195 10.65 26.86 0.67
CA LYS A 195 10.72 26.17 1.98
C LYS A 195 10.93 24.67 1.83
N ALA A 196 10.27 24.03 0.85
CA ALA A 196 10.47 22.59 0.58
C ALA A 196 11.91 22.31 0.11
N LYS A 197 12.45 23.11 -0.83
CA LYS A 197 13.85 22.99 -1.28
C LYS A 197 14.84 23.26 -0.13
N MET A 198 14.58 24.26 0.73
CA MET A 198 15.42 24.54 1.91
C MET A 198 15.37 23.41 2.93
N PHE A 199 14.18 22.83 3.19
CA PHE A 199 14.07 21.68 4.10
C PHE A 199 14.86 20.48 3.58
N TYR A 200 14.71 20.14 2.29
CA TYR A 200 15.47 19.07 1.63
C TYR A 200 16.99 19.34 1.72
N LYS A 201 17.43 20.55 1.39
CA LYS A 201 18.84 20.95 1.47
C LYS A 201 19.40 20.80 2.89
N SER A 202 18.66 21.27 3.90
CA SER A 202 19.08 21.11 5.31
C SER A 202 19.18 19.64 5.73
N CYS A 203 18.30 18.79 5.20
CA CYS A 203 18.33 17.35 5.43
C CYS A 203 19.57 16.69 4.79
N MET A 204 20.00 17.15 3.63
CA MET A 204 21.17 16.61 2.92
C MET A 204 22.52 17.06 3.49
N ASP A 205 22.54 18.11 4.31
CA ASP A 205 23.78 18.66 4.89
C ASP A 205 24.27 17.84 6.10
N ILE A 206 24.75 16.63 5.81
CA ILE A 206 25.31 15.71 6.82
C ILE A 206 26.43 16.33 7.65
N PRO A 207 27.43 17.07 7.07
CA PRO A 207 28.47 17.72 7.86
C PRO A 207 27.88 18.64 8.92
N ARG A 208 26.89 19.47 8.55
CA ARG A 208 26.27 20.41 9.48
C ARG A 208 25.41 19.70 10.53
N ILE A 209 24.71 18.64 10.14
CA ILE A 209 23.92 17.81 11.08
C ILE A 209 24.84 17.18 12.13
N ARG A 210 26.00 16.67 11.73
CA ARG A 210 27.01 16.12 12.67
C ARG A 210 27.62 17.18 13.57
N GLU A 211 27.90 18.37 13.07
CA GLU A 211 28.43 19.50 13.85
C GLU A 211 27.43 19.93 14.94
N ILE A 212 26.14 20.04 14.61
CA ILE A 212 25.09 20.40 15.56
C ILE A 212 24.82 19.25 16.56
N GLY A 213 24.91 18.01 16.09
CA GLY A 213 24.73 16.81 16.90
C GLY A 213 23.35 16.71 17.53
N ASP A 214 23.31 16.33 18.80
CA ASP A 214 22.08 16.15 19.57
C ASP A 214 21.66 17.37 20.42
N ILE A 215 22.31 18.53 20.20
CA ILE A 215 22.05 19.76 20.97
C ILE A 215 20.56 20.18 20.93
N PRO A 216 19.86 20.19 19.77
CA PRO A 216 18.44 20.56 19.74
C PRO A 216 17.57 19.59 20.52
N LEU A 217 17.86 18.30 20.48
CA LEU A 217 17.14 17.28 21.25
C LEU A 217 17.36 17.48 22.76
N ARG A 218 18.60 17.72 23.20
CA ARG A 218 18.92 18.00 24.61
C ARG A 218 18.18 19.22 25.12
N LYS A 219 18.16 20.34 24.37
CA LYS A 219 17.38 21.54 24.71
C LYS A 219 15.88 21.25 24.81
N THR A 220 15.36 20.42 23.88
CA THR A 220 13.96 19.98 23.93
C THR A 220 13.65 19.21 25.21
N LEU A 221 14.50 18.25 25.56
CA LEU A 221 14.32 17.44 26.77
C LEU A 221 14.48 18.28 28.05
N GLU A 222 15.39 19.23 28.06
CA GLU A 222 15.57 20.18 29.18
C GLU A 222 14.32 21.04 29.37
N PHE A 223 13.76 21.60 28.28
CA PHE A 223 12.51 22.36 28.31
C PHE A 223 11.34 21.53 28.87
N LEU A 224 11.33 20.22 28.61
CA LEU A 224 10.33 19.26 29.10
C LEU A 224 10.66 18.72 30.51
N GLY A 225 11.58 19.32 31.25
CA GLY A 225 11.90 18.98 32.64
C GLY A 225 13.02 17.97 32.83
N GLY A 226 13.80 17.71 31.79
CA GLY A 226 14.93 16.78 31.79
C GLY A 226 14.51 15.31 31.68
N TRP A 227 15.25 14.51 30.98
CA TRP A 227 14.97 13.06 30.88
C TRP A 227 15.56 12.35 32.09
N PRO A 228 14.75 11.77 33.02
CA PRO A 228 15.23 11.27 34.31
C PRO A 228 16.40 10.28 34.20
N VAL A 229 16.33 9.34 33.25
CA VAL A 229 17.36 8.32 33.04
C VAL A 229 18.71 8.94 32.64
N VAL A 230 18.70 10.07 31.92
CA VAL A 230 19.90 10.78 31.45
C VAL A 230 20.42 11.72 32.54
N VAL A 231 19.53 12.47 33.21
CA VAL A 231 19.88 13.37 34.32
C VAL A 231 20.41 12.61 35.53
N GLY A 232 19.97 11.36 35.74
CA GLY A 232 20.43 10.49 36.79
C GLY A 232 19.77 10.76 38.12
N PRO A 233 20.48 10.49 39.24
CA PRO A 233 19.92 10.62 40.60
C PRO A 233 19.55 12.04 41.01
N SER A 234 20.17 13.05 40.39
CA SER A 234 19.89 14.47 40.65
C SER A 234 18.55 14.97 40.09
N TRP A 235 17.89 14.19 39.23
CA TRP A 235 16.63 14.57 38.65
C TRP A 235 15.53 14.74 39.69
N LYS A 236 14.87 15.87 39.63
CA LYS A 236 13.68 16.17 40.42
C LYS A 236 12.48 16.37 39.50
N PRO A 237 11.29 15.91 39.91
CA PRO A 237 10.08 16.18 39.14
C PRO A 237 9.90 17.68 38.92
N PRO A 238 9.58 18.11 37.70
CA PRO A 238 9.28 19.52 37.46
C PRO A 238 8.01 19.95 38.21
N PRO A 239 7.84 21.29 38.43
CA PRO A 239 6.73 21.79 39.26
C PRO A 239 5.36 21.75 38.57
N TYR A 240 5.21 21.13 37.46
CA TYR A 240 3.96 20.96 36.73
C TYR A 240 3.51 19.50 36.68
N SER A 241 2.22 19.28 36.36
CA SER A 241 1.61 17.94 36.35
C SER A 241 2.05 17.07 35.19
N VAL A 242 1.73 15.77 35.19
CA VAL A 242 1.93 14.88 34.01
C VAL A 242 1.09 15.35 32.83
N GLU A 243 -0.09 15.81 33.12
CA GLU A 243 -1.05 16.34 32.14
C GLU A 243 -0.50 17.54 31.38
N VAL A 244 0.17 18.48 32.11
CA VAL A 244 0.87 19.60 31.48
C VAL A 244 2.01 19.11 30.58
N LEU A 245 2.78 18.10 31.00
CA LEU A 245 3.82 17.51 30.15
C LEU A 245 3.23 16.90 28.87
N LEU A 246 2.16 16.14 29.02
CA LEU A 246 1.45 15.54 27.86
C LEU A 246 0.89 16.62 26.92
N GLY A 247 0.32 17.69 27.49
CA GLY A 247 -0.16 18.84 26.73
C GLY A 247 0.95 19.56 25.95
N ARG A 248 2.14 19.75 26.57
CA ARG A 248 3.32 20.31 25.88
C ARG A 248 3.77 19.45 24.71
N LEU A 249 3.81 18.11 24.89
CA LEU A 249 4.16 17.22 23.80
C LEU A 249 3.14 17.35 22.65
N ARG A 250 1.87 17.42 22.96
CA ARG A 250 0.82 17.58 21.95
C ARG A 250 0.93 18.90 21.22
N GLY A 251 1.02 20.01 21.94
CA GLY A 251 1.03 21.35 21.35
C GLY A 251 2.33 21.76 20.66
N GLN A 252 3.49 21.27 21.12
CA GLN A 252 4.80 21.69 20.60
C GLN A 252 5.40 20.67 19.62
N TYR A 253 5.05 19.38 19.73
CA TYR A 253 5.70 18.31 18.97
C TYR A 253 4.71 17.40 18.24
N ASN A 254 3.42 17.72 18.31
CA ASN A 254 2.35 16.91 17.71
C ASN A 254 2.43 15.43 18.13
N GLU A 255 2.87 15.17 19.36
CA GLU A 255 3.13 13.82 19.86
C GLU A 255 2.07 13.42 20.87
N GLY A 256 1.32 12.33 20.56
CA GLY A 256 0.42 11.67 21.52
C GLY A 256 1.19 10.65 22.36
N VAL A 257 0.97 10.67 23.67
CA VAL A 257 1.51 9.67 24.61
C VAL A 257 0.44 9.32 25.62
N LEU A 258 0.25 8.06 25.95
CA LEU A 258 -0.84 7.51 26.76
C LEU A 258 -2.22 7.58 26.06
N LEU A 259 -2.50 8.64 25.36
CA LEU A 259 -3.72 8.84 24.60
C LEU A 259 -3.41 9.58 23.29
N GLU A 260 -4.19 9.31 22.26
CA GLU A 260 -4.22 10.10 21.04
C GLU A 260 -5.32 11.17 21.15
N GLN A 261 -5.03 12.38 20.67
CA GLN A 261 -5.96 13.49 20.66
C GLN A 261 -5.82 14.26 19.35
N TRP A 262 -6.93 14.61 18.73
CA TRP A 262 -6.97 15.48 17.56
C TRP A 262 -8.26 16.29 17.51
N VAL A 263 -8.30 17.27 16.60
CA VAL A 263 -9.51 18.01 16.23
C VAL A 263 -9.91 17.59 14.81
N GLY A 264 -11.13 17.11 14.66
CA GLY A 264 -11.67 16.67 13.39
C GLY A 264 -13.19 16.67 13.39
N PRO A 265 -13.81 16.29 12.25
CA PRO A 265 -15.27 16.22 12.13
C PRO A 265 -15.88 15.30 13.21
N ASP A 266 -16.96 15.74 13.85
CA ASP A 266 -17.76 14.87 14.71
C ASP A 266 -18.45 13.81 13.83
N ASP A 267 -18.25 12.53 14.14
CA ASP A 267 -18.85 11.44 13.37
C ASP A 267 -20.39 11.55 13.28
N LYS A 268 -21.04 12.14 14.27
CA LYS A 268 -22.51 12.37 14.26
C LYS A 268 -22.95 13.73 13.71
N ASN A 269 -21.98 14.63 13.46
CA ASN A 269 -22.20 15.90 12.81
C ASN A 269 -20.97 16.31 11.97
N SER A 270 -20.87 15.73 10.80
CA SER A 270 -19.70 15.87 9.91
C SER A 270 -19.39 17.32 9.47
N SER A 271 -20.27 18.27 9.79
CA SER A 271 -20.07 19.70 9.49
C SER A 271 -19.37 20.48 10.62
N ALA A 272 -19.20 19.87 11.80
CA ALA A 272 -18.61 20.51 12.97
C ALA A 272 -17.32 19.79 13.40
N ASN A 273 -16.25 20.55 13.63
CA ASN A 273 -15.03 20.02 14.22
C ASN A 273 -15.16 19.93 15.74
N ILE A 274 -14.70 18.84 16.31
CA ILE A 274 -14.78 18.53 17.73
C ILE A 274 -13.44 17.95 18.24
N LEU A 275 -13.18 18.09 19.54
CA LEU A 275 -12.08 17.38 20.20
C LEU A 275 -12.39 15.88 20.23
N GLN A 276 -11.43 15.08 19.82
CA GLN A 276 -11.54 13.63 19.79
C GLN A 276 -10.40 12.99 20.57
N LEU A 277 -10.71 11.93 21.30
CA LEU A 277 -9.78 11.15 22.10
C LEU A 277 -9.88 9.68 21.73
N ASP A 278 -8.73 9.04 21.56
CA ASP A 278 -8.64 7.60 21.35
C ASP A 278 -7.48 6.99 22.14
N GLN A 279 -7.46 5.65 22.21
CA GLN A 279 -6.33 4.94 22.80
C GLN A 279 -5.08 5.16 21.94
N MET A 280 -3.94 5.31 22.62
CA MET A 280 -2.65 5.40 21.94
C MET A 280 -2.09 4.01 21.64
N GLN A 281 -1.53 3.84 20.44
CA GLN A 281 -0.73 2.67 20.14
C GLN A 281 0.54 2.66 21.00
N VAL A 282 0.84 1.50 21.61
CA VAL A 282 2.12 1.28 22.31
C VAL A 282 3.30 1.42 21.34
N ALA A 283 4.52 1.53 21.84
CA ALA A 283 5.69 1.82 20.99
C ALA A 283 5.98 0.75 19.94
N LEU A 284 5.72 -0.53 20.25
CA LEU A 284 5.81 -1.61 19.24
C LEU A 284 4.52 -1.70 18.41
N PRO A 285 4.58 -2.23 17.19
CA PRO A 285 3.49 -2.19 16.21
C PRO A 285 2.17 -2.82 16.66
N SER A 286 2.19 -3.72 17.62
CA SER A 286 0.99 -4.37 18.16
C SER A 286 1.13 -4.66 19.64
N ARG A 287 0.00 -4.63 20.38
CA ARG A 287 -0.07 -5.08 21.77
C ARG A 287 0.49 -6.49 21.99
N ASP A 288 0.40 -7.35 21.00
CA ASP A 288 0.87 -8.73 21.01
C ASP A 288 2.37 -8.85 21.28
N TYR A 289 3.17 -7.85 20.90
CA TYR A 289 4.60 -7.82 21.18
C TYR A 289 4.92 -7.73 22.68
N TYR A 290 3.98 -7.22 23.48
CA TYR A 290 4.11 -7.12 24.94
C TYR A 290 3.50 -8.31 25.67
N LEU A 291 2.51 -8.98 25.08
CA LEU A 291 1.65 -9.97 25.75
C LEU A 291 2.00 -11.42 25.38
N LYS A 292 2.54 -11.66 24.19
CA LYS A 292 2.86 -13.02 23.71
C LYS A 292 4.33 -13.39 23.96
N LYS A 293 4.58 -14.55 24.56
CA LYS A 293 5.95 -15.08 24.77
C LYS A 293 6.76 -15.18 23.47
N SER A 294 6.12 -15.48 22.35
CA SER A 294 6.77 -15.54 21.04
C SER A 294 7.41 -14.22 20.58
N SER A 295 7.21 -13.12 21.31
CA SER A 295 7.74 -11.79 20.99
C SER A 295 8.86 -11.35 21.94
N GLU A 296 9.38 -12.23 22.77
CA GLU A 296 10.39 -11.91 23.79
C GLU A 296 11.67 -11.33 23.18
N SER A 297 12.10 -11.84 22.01
CA SER A 297 13.28 -11.34 21.30
C SER A 297 13.11 -9.89 20.84
N GLN A 298 11.94 -9.53 20.30
CA GLN A 298 11.61 -8.17 19.87
C GLN A 298 11.53 -7.22 21.07
N LEU A 299 10.93 -7.68 22.17
CA LEU A 299 10.83 -6.88 23.39
C LEU A 299 12.19 -6.62 24.02
N HIS A 300 13.08 -7.63 24.03
CA HIS A 300 14.48 -7.45 24.46
C HIS A 300 15.27 -6.51 23.53
N ALA A 301 15.06 -6.59 22.23
CA ALA A 301 15.68 -5.68 21.29
C ALA A 301 15.20 -4.25 21.49
N TYR A 302 13.93 -4.05 21.77
CA TYR A 302 13.36 -2.75 22.11
C TYR A 302 13.94 -2.19 23.43
N HIS A 303 14.02 -2.99 24.48
CA HIS A 303 14.68 -2.61 25.75
C HIS A 303 16.14 -2.19 25.53
N ARG A 304 16.88 -2.96 24.75
CA ARG A 304 18.29 -2.66 24.42
C ARG A 304 18.39 -1.37 23.62
N TYR A 305 17.46 -1.11 22.69
CA TYR A 305 17.40 0.11 21.92
C TYR A 305 17.22 1.34 22.83
N MET A 306 16.23 1.34 23.71
CA MET A 306 16.01 2.40 24.71
C MET A 306 17.26 2.66 25.53
N THR A 307 17.85 1.59 26.07
CA THR A 307 19.05 1.67 26.89
C THR A 307 20.24 2.29 26.14
N ASN A 308 20.47 1.84 24.90
CA ASN A 308 21.59 2.34 24.10
C ASN A 308 21.43 3.82 23.74
N ILE A 309 20.23 4.27 23.38
CA ILE A 309 19.93 5.69 23.12
C ILE A 309 20.18 6.54 24.36
N ALA A 310 19.68 6.12 25.52
CA ALA A 310 19.91 6.87 26.76
C ALA A 310 21.41 6.93 27.13
N VAL A 311 22.15 5.85 26.94
CA VAL A 311 23.59 5.80 27.19
C VAL A 311 24.36 6.74 26.25
N LEU A 312 24.00 6.82 24.96
CA LEU A 312 24.58 7.81 24.04
C LEU A 312 24.33 9.24 24.50
N MET A 313 23.20 9.49 25.16
CA MET A 313 22.88 10.79 25.75
C MET A 313 23.51 11.01 27.15
N GLY A 314 24.29 10.06 27.66
CA GLY A 314 25.05 10.22 28.92
C GLY A 314 24.47 9.48 30.13
N ALA A 315 23.44 8.64 29.96
CA ALA A 315 22.91 7.85 31.06
C ALA A 315 23.88 6.76 31.54
N ASN A 316 23.88 6.48 32.82
CA ASN A 316 24.53 5.29 33.33
C ASN A 316 23.83 4.02 32.84
N ARG A 317 24.57 3.08 32.24
CA ARG A 317 23.99 1.88 31.63
C ARG A 317 23.21 1.00 32.59
N GLN A 318 23.73 0.77 33.78
CA GLN A 318 23.06 -0.08 34.78
C GLN A 318 21.73 0.53 35.21
N THR A 319 21.73 1.79 35.56
CA THR A 319 20.52 2.55 35.93
C THR A 319 19.53 2.58 34.76
N ALA A 320 19.99 2.77 33.53
CA ALA A 320 19.12 2.79 32.34
C ALA A 320 18.42 1.45 32.13
N VAL A 321 19.12 0.33 32.31
CA VAL A 321 18.52 -1.02 32.22
C VAL A 321 17.38 -1.18 33.24
N GLU A 322 17.59 -0.77 34.47
CA GLU A 322 16.59 -0.91 35.54
C GLU A 322 15.37 0.01 35.30
N GLU A 323 15.63 1.26 34.89
CA GLU A 323 14.56 2.23 34.65
C GLU A 323 13.72 1.85 33.43
N PHE A 324 14.33 1.37 32.36
CA PHE A 324 13.57 0.90 31.19
C PHE A 324 12.86 -0.43 31.39
N ASN A 325 13.31 -1.28 32.31
CA ASN A 325 12.50 -2.40 32.75
C ASN A 325 11.18 -1.94 33.39
N ARG A 326 11.21 -0.84 34.19
CA ARG A 326 9.99 -0.24 34.73
C ARG A 326 9.10 0.34 33.63
N VAL A 327 9.68 1.00 32.64
CA VAL A 327 8.95 1.54 31.48
C VAL A 327 8.29 0.42 30.67
N ILE A 328 8.99 -0.67 30.36
CA ILE A 328 8.39 -1.83 29.67
C ILE A 328 7.26 -2.44 30.47
N ASN A 329 7.40 -2.52 31.79
CA ASN A 329 6.32 -3.02 32.66
C ASN A 329 5.09 -2.09 32.66
N LEU A 330 5.28 -0.78 32.53
CA LEU A 330 4.21 0.17 32.28
C LEU A 330 3.55 -0.07 30.92
N GLU A 331 4.33 -0.20 29.83
CA GLU A 331 3.80 -0.48 28.50
C GLU A 331 3.06 -1.81 28.41
N LYS A 332 3.53 -2.86 29.10
CA LYS A 332 2.80 -4.13 29.21
C LYS A 332 1.41 -3.94 29.83
N GLN A 333 1.31 -3.11 30.89
CA GLN A 333 0.02 -2.82 31.52
C GLN A 333 -0.89 -2.04 30.55
N LEU A 334 -0.36 -1.05 29.83
CA LEU A 334 -1.11 -0.27 28.83
C LEU A 334 -1.55 -1.17 27.67
N ALA A 335 -0.67 -2.02 27.17
CA ALA A 335 -0.98 -2.99 26.12
C ALA A 335 -2.09 -3.97 26.55
N ASN A 336 -2.06 -4.40 27.80
CA ASN A 336 -3.08 -5.33 28.32
C ASN A 336 -4.49 -4.71 28.37
N VAL A 337 -4.59 -3.41 28.66
CA VAL A 337 -5.89 -2.71 28.75
C VAL A 337 -6.32 -2.04 27.44
N SER A 338 -5.48 -2.01 26.42
CA SER A 338 -5.87 -1.51 25.10
C SER A 338 -6.89 -2.44 24.43
N ILE A 339 -7.83 -1.87 23.72
CA ILE A 339 -8.86 -2.61 22.98
C ILE A 339 -8.22 -3.14 21.68
N PRO A 340 -8.31 -4.44 21.40
CA PRO A 340 -7.83 -5.01 20.13
C PRO A 340 -8.51 -4.35 18.92
N GLU A 341 -7.79 -4.21 17.80
CA GLU A 341 -8.34 -3.59 16.58
C GLU A 341 -9.51 -4.40 16.00
N ASP A 342 -9.47 -5.72 16.10
CA ASP A 342 -10.55 -6.60 15.65
C ASP A 342 -11.84 -6.50 16.50
N ASP A 343 -11.82 -5.80 17.65
CA ASP A 343 -13.00 -5.49 18.46
C ASP A 343 -13.54 -4.05 18.23
N ARG A 344 -13.01 -3.31 17.24
CA ARG A 344 -13.31 -1.89 16.98
C ARG A 344 -14.01 -1.64 15.64
N HIS A 345 -14.65 -2.65 15.04
CA HIS A 345 -15.33 -2.55 13.76
C HIS A 345 -16.70 -1.82 13.83
N ASP A 346 -17.37 -1.87 14.96
CA ASP A 346 -18.61 -1.13 15.19
C ASP A 346 -18.28 0.26 15.75
N THR A 347 -18.12 1.25 14.86
CA THR A 347 -17.78 2.63 15.22
C THR A 347 -18.87 3.24 16.11
N SER A 348 -20.13 2.91 15.87
CA SER A 348 -21.24 3.43 16.67
C SER A 348 -21.22 2.95 18.12
N ALA A 349 -20.74 1.72 18.35
CA ALA A 349 -20.63 1.14 19.69
C ALA A 349 -19.47 1.75 20.51
N ILE A 350 -18.41 2.19 19.87
CA ILE A 350 -17.24 2.79 20.54
C ILE A 350 -17.34 4.31 20.65
N TYR A 351 -18.15 4.97 19.84
CA TYR A 351 -18.35 6.41 19.85
C TYR A 351 -19.06 6.87 21.12
N ARG A 352 -18.44 7.76 21.88
CA ARG A 352 -19.03 8.37 23.06
C ARG A 352 -18.78 9.87 23.10
N LYS A 353 -19.82 10.66 22.91
CA LYS A 353 -19.77 12.12 23.09
C LYS A 353 -20.15 12.48 24.52
N LEU A 354 -19.34 13.31 25.17
CA LEU A 354 -19.50 13.73 26.54
C LEU A 354 -18.90 15.13 26.73
N THR A 355 -19.26 15.81 27.81
CA THR A 355 -18.62 17.07 28.22
C THR A 355 -17.30 16.82 28.94
N LEU A 356 -16.43 17.82 29.00
CA LEU A 356 -15.20 17.78 29.80
C LEU A 356 -15.50 17.46 31.28
N ARG A 357 -16.59 18.02 31.83
CA ARG A 357 -17.08 17.72 33.17
C ARG A 357 -17.40 16.24 33.38
N GLU A 358 -18.10 15.64 32.41
CA GLU A 358 -18.44 14.22 32.45
C GLU A 358 -17.19 13.35 32.35
N LEU A 359 -16.28 13.69 31.42
CA LEU A 359 -14.99 13.00 31.26
C LEU A 359 -14.17 13.06 32.57
N GLN A 360 -14.10 14.24 33.19
CA GLN A 360 -13.41 14.43 34.48
C GLN A 360 -14.06 13.62 35.63
N ARG A 361 -15.38 13.50 35.62
CA ARG A 361 -16.11 12.69 36.62
C ARG A 361 -15.85 11.20 36.45
N GLU A 362 -15.82 10.72 35.23
CA GLU A 362 -15.63 9.29 34.92
C GLU A 362 -14.18 8.84 35.06
N ILE A 363 -13.24 9.73 34.76
CA ILE A 363 -11.80 9.46 34.83
C ILE A 363 -11.13 10.53 35.72
N PRO A 364 -11.38 10.52 37.08
CA PRO A 364 -10.88 11.55 37.96
C PRO A 364 -9.38 11.44 38.27
N GLN A 365 -8.71 10.40 37.72
CA GLN A 365 -7.29 10.18 37.94
C GLN A 365 -6.42 11.13 37.12
N LEU A 366 -6.97 11.73 36.03
CA LEU A 366 -6.29 12.69 35.17
C LEU A 366 -6.95 14.06 35.30
N LYS A 367 -6.16 15.10 35.19
CA LYS A 367 -6.63 16.48 35.20
C LYS A 367 -6.85 16.94 33.78
N TRP A 368 -7.98 16.59 33.21
CA TRP A 368 -8.30 16.80 31.82
C TRP A 368 -8.28 18.26 31.37
N HIS A 369 -8.73 19.16 32.25
CA HIS A 369 -8.68 20.59 31.97
C HIS A 369 -7.23 21.09 31.83
N GLU A 370 -6.33 20.70 32.76
CA GLU A 370 -4.90 21.06 32.69
C GLU A 370 -4.26 20.52 31.39
N TYR A 371 -4.59 19.29 31.01
CA TYR A 371 -4.10 18.70 29.79
C TYR A 371 -4.50 19.48 28.55
N LEU A 372 -5.81 19.73 28.36
CA LEU A 372 -6.36 20.38 27.17
C LEU A 372 -5.97 21.86 27.09
N GLN A 373 -6.00 22.60 28.20
CA GLN A 373 -5.69 24.02 28.22
C GLN A 373 -4.21 24.32 27.94
N GLU A 374 -3.29 23.35 28.15
CA GLU A 374 -1.86 23.53 27.84
C GLU A 374 -1.57 23.74 26.35
N PHE A 375 -2.42 23.23 25.45
CA PHE A 375 -2.18 23.32 24.01
C PHE A 375 -3.33 23.95 23.20
N ILE A 376 -4.49 24.17 23.82
CA ILE A 376 -5.61 24.87 23.18
C ILE A 376 -5.56 26.33 23.58
N ASN A 377 -5.32 27.21 22.60
CA ASN A 377 -5.14 28.64 22.85
C ASN A 377 -6.40 29.38 23.31
N SER A 378 -7.60 28.85 23.03
CA SER A 378 -8.86 29.42 23.50
C SER A 378 -9.28 28.82 24.84
N PRO A 379 -9.98 29.58 25.72
CA PRO A 379 -10.46 29.05 26.98
C PRO A 379 -11.31 27.78 26.80
N ILE A 380 -11.01 26.76 27.56
CA ILE A 380 -11.76 25.51 27.64
C ILE A 380 -12.70 25.58 28.84
N THR A 381 -13.97 25.29 28.62
CA THR A 381 -14.98 25.23 29.68
C THR A 381 -15.26 23.78 30.07
N GLU A 382 -15.88 23.59 31.20
CA GLU A 382 -16.32 22.26 31.64
C GLU A 382 -17.39 21.64 30.73
N GLU A 383 -18.09 22.47 29.95
CA GLU A 383 -19.12 22.06 28.96
C GLU A 383 -18.52 21.76 27.58
N GLU A 384 -17.18 21.87 27.40
CA GLU A 384 -16.56 21.56 26.11
C GLU A 384 -16.93 20.15 25.66
N PRO A 385 -17.51 19.98 24.45
CA PRO A 385 -17.87 18.67 23.96
C PRO A 385 -16.65 17.92 23.44
N ILE A 386 -16.56 16.66 23.80
CA ILE A 386 -15.47 15.75 23.46
C ILE A 386 -16.06 14.43 22.96
N VAL A 387 -15.45 13.84 21.94
CA VAL A 387 -15.73 12.47 21.53
C VAL A 387 -14.62 11.55 22.00
N ALA A 388 -14.97 10.46 22.69
CA ALA A 388 -14.03 9.45 23.15
C ALA A 388 -14.38 8.08 22.57
N TYR A 389 -13.41 7.42 21.92
CA TYR A 389 -13.60 6.12 21.27
C TYR A 389 -13.10 4.92 22.08
N ALA A 390 -12.42 5.17 23.20
CA ALA A 390 -11.80 4.12 23.99
C ALA A 390 -12.03 4.31 25.49
N MET A 391 -13.24 4.60 25.92
CA MET A 391 -13.57 4.84 27.34
C MET A 391 -13.09 3.72 28.28
N PRO A 392 -13.27 2.42 27.97
CA PRO A 392 -12.75 1.34 28.82
C PRO A 392 -11.23 1.41 29.01
N TYR A 393 -10.48 1.75 27.95
CA TYR A 393 -9.04 1.96 28.03
C TYR A 393 -8.70 3.16 28.91
N PHE A 394 -9.34 4.31 28.72
CA PHE A 394 -9.06 5.52 29.50
C PHE A 394 -9.28 5.34 31.01
N MET A 395 -10.35 4.65 31.37
CA MET A 395 -10.63 4.34 32.80
C MET A 395 -9.51 3.49 33.42
N GLN A 396 -8.98 2.51 32.72
CA GLN A 396 -7.90 1.67 33.22
C GLN A 396 -6.54 2.38 33.13
N MET A 397 -6.27 3.08 32.05
CA MET A 397 -5.06 3.88 31.83
C MET A 397 -4.92 4.93 32.95
N GLY A 398 -5.99 5.65 33.31
CA GLY A 398 -5.97 6.61 34.42
C GLY A 398 -5.58 5.97 35.75
N ARG A 399 -6.06 4.75 36.04
CA ARG A 399 -5.66 3.99 37.25
C ARG A 399 -4.19 3.58 37.21
N ILE A 400 -3.69 3.17 36.00
CA ILE A 400 -2.27 2.82 35.82
C ILE A 400 -1.39 4.04 36.04
N VAL A 401 -1.72 5.17 35.41
CA VAL A 401 -0.98 6.44 35.57
C VAL A 401 -0.92 6.88 37.04
N LYS A 402 -2.03 6.84 37.76
CA LYS A 402 -2.10 7.26 39.16
C LYS A 402 -1.19 6.44 40.08
N ARG A 403 -1.01 5.14 39.80
CA ARG A 403 -0.18 4.25 40.66
C ARG A 403 1.28 4.17 40.20
N THR A 404 1.61 4.66 39.01
CA THR A 404 2.97 4.65 38.49
C THR A 404 3.74 5.85 39.04
N ASP A 405 4.97 5.63 39.51
CA ASP A 405 5.82 6.70 40.02
C ASP A 405 6.15 7.73 38.95
N ARG A 406 6.37 8.96 39.36
CA ARG A 406 6.58 10.11 38.52
C ARG A 406 7.81 9.97 37.59
N ARG A 407 8.87 9.32 38.08
CA ARG A 407 10.12 9.12 37.34
C ARG A 407 9.92 8.16 36.18
N THR A 408 9.21 7.05 36.43
CA THR A 408 8.88 6.06 35.41
C THR A 408 7.97 6.66 34.34
N LEU A 409 6.92 7.41 34.74
CA LEU A 409 6.03 8.11 33.81
C LEU A 409 6.81 9.12 32.93
N HIS A 410 7.67 9.92 33.55
CA HIS A 410 8.45 10.92 32.83
C HIS A 410 9.45 10.29 31.86
N ASN A 411 10.10 9.19 32.26
CA ASN A 411 10.97 8.40 31.37
C ASN A 411 10.20 7.86 30.17
N TYR A 412 9.02 7.29 30.39
CA TYR A 412 8.17 6.77 29.32
C TYR A 412 7.73 7.86 28.34
N ILE A 413 7.20 8.97 28.87
CA ILE A 413 6.67 10.06 28.07
C ILE A 413 7.76 10.68 27.18
N LEU A 414 8.93 10.97 27.75
CA LEU A 414 10.04 11.53 26.99
C LEU A 414 10.64 10.50 26.02
N TRP A 415 10.68 9.22 26.38
CA TRP A 415 11.12 8.18 25.46
C TRP A 415 10.27 8.14 24.18
N ARG A 416 8.97 8.30 24.29
CA ARG A 416 8.10 8.31 23.09
C ARG A 416 8.47 9.44 22.14
N LEU A 417 8.71 10.64 22.66
CA LEU A 417 9.22 11.76 21.87
C LEU A 417 10.62 11.47 21.31
N VAL A 418 11.55 11.01 22.14
CA VAL A 418 12.90 10.66 21.69
C VAL A 418 12.81 9.66 20.54
N MET A 419 12.04 8.59 20.70
CA MET A 419 11.87 7.56 19.68
C MET A 419 11.36 8.13 18.34
N SER A 420 10.43 9.10 18.37
CA SER A 420 9.89 9.72 17.14
C SER A 420 10.89 10.65 16.44
N ILE A 421 11.89 11.16 17.17
CA ILE A 421 12.93 12.04 16.64
C ILE A 421 14.14 11.26 16.10
N MET A 422 14.36 10.03 16.56
CA MET A 422 15.55 9.24 16.20
C MET A 422 15.81 9.13 14.70
N PRO A 423 14.81 9.02 13.80
CA PRO A 423 15.04 9.03 12.36
C PRO A 423 15.83 10.23 11.84
N HIS A 424 15.79 11.36 12.53
CA HIS A 424 16.35 12.64 12.11
C HIS A 424 17.69 12.96 12.78
N MET A 425 18.21 12.02 13.58
CA MET A 425 19.43 12.18 14.35
C MET A 425 20.69 11.81 13.56
N ILE A 426 21.87 12.09 14.17
CA ILE A 426 23.18 11.70 13.65
C ILE A 426 23.37 10.17 13.63
N ASP A 427 24.40 9.73 12.91
CA ASP A 427 24.64 8.32 12.59
C ASP A 427 24.73 7.39 13.79
N GLU A 428 25.30 7.84 14.91
CA GLU A 428 25.47 7.03 16.12
C GLU A 428 24.12 6.61 16.73
N TYR A 429 23.14 7.51 16.73
CA TYR A 429 21.76 7.19 17.16
C TYR A 429 21.05 6.31 16.17
N GLN A 430 21.27 6.59 14.90
CA GLN A 430 20.72 5.88 13.80
C GLN A 430 21.12 4.39 13.81
N GLN A 431 22.41 4.11 14.03
CA GLN A 431 22.94 2.75 14.13
C GLN A 431 22.23 1.93 15.21
N LYS A 432 21.89 2.53 16.36
CA LYS A 432 21.16 1.83 17.43
C LYS A 432 19.73 1.50 17.04
N ARG A 433 19.13 2.34 16.23
CA ARG A 433 17.82 2.10 15.67
C ARG A 433 17.83 0.95 14.66
N VAL A 434 18.84 0.83 13.81
CA VAL A 434 18.99 -0.31 12.88
C VAL A 434 19.14 -1.62 13.62
N GLU A 435 19.99 -1.66 14.66
CA GLU A 435 20.14 -2.86 15.48
C GLU A 435 18.77 -3.36 16.01
N PHE A 436 17.89 -2.45 16.38
CA PHE A 436 16.54 -2.76 16.81
C PHE A 436 15.66 -3.25 15.65
N ARG A 437 15.71 -2.54 14.51
CA ARG A 437 14.86 -2.83 13.35
C ARG A 437 15.22 -4.13 12.65
N LYS A 438 16.47 -4.53 12.74
CA LYS A 438 16.93 -5.83 12.27
C LYS A 438 16.13 -6.96 12.94
N ILE A 439 15.87 -6.84 14.22
CA ILE A 439 15.10 -7.86 14.96
C ILE A 439 13.59 -7.72 14.77
N LEU A 440 13.10 -6.48 14.61
CA LEU A 440 11.66 -6.21 14.50
C LEU A 440 11.13 -6.46 13.08
N LEU A 441 11.91 -6.11 12.03
CA LEU A 441 11.47 -6.04 10.64
C LEU A 441 12.42 -6.73 9.65
N GLY A 442 13.54 -7.28 10.11
CA GLY A 442 14.53 -7.91 9.23
C GLY A 442 15.38 -6.94 8.40
N ILE A 443 15.32 -5.64 8.67
CA ILE A 443 16.05 -4.61 7.93
C ILE A 443 17.52 -4.60 8.37
N LEU A 444 18.45 -4.60 7.40
CA LEU A 444 19.88 -4.79 7.66
C LEU A 444 20.69 -3.52 7.52
N SER A 445 20.23 -2.55 6.72
CA SER A 445 20.92 -1.30 6.43
C SER A 445 19.94 -0.12 6.36
N GLU A 446 20.50 1.06 6.15
CA GLU A 446 19.74 2.30 5.95
C GLU A 446 19.40 2.52 4.50
N ARG A 447 18.33 3.29 4.30
CA ARG A 447 18.04 3.88 2.99
C ARG A 447 19.03 5.01 2.70
N ASP A 448 19.29 5.22 1.42
CA ASP A 448 20.06 6.35 0.96
C ASP A 448 19.54 7.67 1.53
N ARG A 449 20.44 8.53 1.96
CA ARG A 449 20.06 9.81 2.60
C ARG A 449 19.14 10.64 1.74
N TRP A 450 19.41 10.73 0.42
CA TRP A 450 18.55 11.46 -0.49
C TRP A 450 17.10 10.93 -0.49
N SER A 451 16.93 9.61 -0.46
CA SER A 451 15.61 8.97 -0.44
C SER A 451 14.84 9.30 0.83
N GLN A 452 15.52 9.27 1.98
CA GLN A 452 14.94 9.68 3.26
C GLN A 452 14.55 11.16 3.23
N CYS A 453 15.43 12.05 2.73
CA CYS A 453 15.16 13.48 2.68
C CYS A 453 14.01 13.83 1.74
N VAL A 454 13.92 13.17 0.58
CA VAL A 454 12.76 13.30 -0.32
C VAL A 454 11.47 12.92 0.39
N GLU A 455 11.47 11.75 1.04
CA GLU A 455 10.29 11.26 1.75
C GLU A 455 9.84 12.21 2.86
N TRP A 456 10.77 12.65 3.72
CA TRP A 456 10.45 13.60 4.80
C TRP A 456 9.98 14.93 4.25
N THR A 457 10.60 15.45 3.19
CA THR A 457 10.18 16.71 2.57
C THR A 457 8.77 16.58 2.00
N ASN A 458 8.49 15.52 1.25
CA ASN A 458 7.16 15.27 0.70
C ASN A 458 6.10 15.12 1.79
N LYS A 459 6.41 14.38 2.88
CA LYS A 459 5.50 14.18 4.00
C LYS A 459 5.25 15.45 4.82
N LYS A 460 6.26 16.32 4.94
CA LYS A 460 6.18 17.51 5.80
C LYS A 460 5.73 18.78 5.08
N LEU A 461 6.07 18.89 3.81
CA LEU A 461 5.70 20.01 2.94
C LEU A 461 5.01 19.51 1.65
N GLY A 462 4.13 18.52 1.79
CA GLY A 462 3.59 17.75 0.68
C GLY A 462 2.79 18.54 -0.35
N MET A 463 2.11 19.61 0.04
CA MET A 463 1.42 20.48 -0.92
C MET A 463 2.42 21.30 -1.74
N ALA A 464 3.51 21.77 -1.14
CA ALA A 464 4.58 22.47 -1.86
C ALA A 464 5.34 21.54 -2.81
N VAL A 465 5.69 20.33 -2.35
CA VAL A 465 6.30 19.29 -3.20
C VAL A 465 5.34 18.84 -4.30
N GLY A 466 4.07 18.70 -3.95
CA GLY A 466 3.00 18.38 -4.90
C GLY A 466 2.85 19.39 -6.01
N ALA A 467 2.91 20.70 -5.69
CA ALA A 467 2.86 21.76 -6.69
C ALA A 467 4.04 21.66 -7.68
N LEU A 468 5.26 21.42 -7.19
CA LEU A 468 6.42 21.20 -8.05
C LEU A 468 6.24 19.95 -8.92
N PHE A 469 5.75 18.85 -8.36
CA PHE A 469 5.51 17.61 -9.09
C PHE A 469 4.49 17.77 -10.22
N ILE A 470 3.37 18.43 -9.95
CA ILE A 470 2.28 18.63 -10.91
C ILE A 470 2.72 19.50 -12.05
N ARG A 471 3.46 20.58 -11.76
CA ARG A 471 3.94 21.52 -12.78
C ARG A 471 4.66 20.80 -13.92
N ASP A 472 5.54 19.85 -13.60
CA ASP A 472 6.49 19.30 -14.56
C ASP A 472 6.19 17.84 -14.96
N ASN A 473 5.36 17.10 -14.20
CA ASN A 473 5.27 15.64 -14.36
C ASN A 473 3.85 15.07 -14.38
N PHE A 474 2.80 15.87 -14.32
CA PHE A 474 1.43 15.36 -14.33
C PHE A 474 0.69 15.68 -15.64
N ASN A 475 0.15 14.65 -16.28
CA ASN A 475 -0.69 14.80 -17.47
C ASN A 475 -2.15 15.08 -17.06
N HIS A 476 -2.68 16.24 -17.45
CA HIS A 476 -4.06 16.63 -17.18
C HIS A 476 -5.11 15.70 -17.80
N GLU A 477 -4.83 15.10 -18.97
CA GLU A 477 -5.72 14.15 -19.62
C GLU A 477 -5.97 12.90 -18.75
N SER A 478 -4.99 12.52 -17.92
CA SER A 478 -5.13 11.42 -16.97
C SER A 478 -6.24 11.69 -15.93
N LYS A 479 -6.45 12.96 -15.54
CA LYS A 479 -7.52 13.36 -14.63
C LYS A 479 -8.90 13.15 -15.25
N GLU A 480 -9.09 13.55 -16.51
CA GLU A 480 -10.35 13.43 -17.23
C GLU A 480 -10.72 11.96 -17.45
N THR A 481 -9.77 11.16 -17.89
CA THR A 481 -9.99 9.70 -18.08
C THR A 481 -10.31 9.00 -16.75
N ALA A 482 -9.62 9.35 -15.66
CA ALA A 482 -9.93 8.80 -14.35
C ALA A 482 -11.36 9.17 -13.90
N LEU A 483 -11.81 10.40 -14.15
CA LEU A 483 -13.19 10.83 -13.90
C LEU A 483 -14.22 10.01 -14.66
N GLU A 484 -13.98 9.75 -15.94
CA GLU A 484 -14.85 8.91 -16.78
C GLU A 484 -14.94 7.48 -16.20
N MET A 485 -13.80 6.90 -15.84
CA MET A 485 -13.75 5.57 -15.22
C MET A 485 -14.51 5.53 -13.89
N ILE A 486 -14.35 6.54 -13.02
CA ILE A 486 -15.07 6.61 -11.74
C ILE A 486 -16.58 6.62 -11.98
N ARG A 487 -17.07 7.41 -12.93
CA ARG A 487 -18.51 7.48 -13.27
C ARG A 487 -19.02 6.12 -13.74
N THR A 488 -18.29 5.48 -14.66
CA THR A 488 -18.67 4.17 -15.21
C THR A 488 -18.66 3.07 -14.14
N ILE A 489 -17.66 3.07 -13.24
CA ILE A 489 -17.56 2.10 -12.14
C ILE A 489 -18.65 2.33 -11.09
N ARG A 490 -18.97 3.60 -10.78
CA ARG A 490 -20.09 3.95 -9.90
C ARG A 490 -21.44 3.50 -10.48
N GLU A 491 -21.64 3.65 -11.79
CA GLU A 491 -22.83 3.11 -12.47
C GLU A 491 -22.88 1.58 -12.35
N ALA A 492 -21.76 0.88 -12.57
CA ALA A 492 -21.67 -0.55 -12.38
C ALA A 492 -21.99 -0.98 -10.93
N PHE A 493 -21.54 -0.22 -9.93
CA PHE A 493 -21.93 -0.44 -8.54
C PHE A 493 -23.43 -0.27 -8.31
N ASN A 494 -24.04 0.76 -8.89
CA ASN A 494 -25.48 0.99 -8.79
C ASN A 494 -26.30 -0.14 -9.45
N GLU A 495 -25.78 -0.74 -10.53
CA GLU A 495 -26.40 -1.92 -11.15
C GLU A 495 -26.29 -3.15 -10.23
N LEU A 496 -25.11 -3.37 -9.62
CA LEU A 496 -24.93 -4.44 -8.63
C LEU A 496 -25.81 -4.26 -7.41
N LEU A 497 -26.01 -3.03 -6.93
CA LEU A 497 -26.98 -2.73 -5.87
C LEU A 497 -28.41 -3.11 -6.28
N ALA A 498 -28.81 -2.86 -7.52
CA ALA A 498 -30.14 -3.21 -8.02
C ALA A 498 -30.38 -4.73 -8.08
N GLU A 499 -29.33 -5.51 -8.34
CA GLU A 499 -29.35 -6.98 -8.37
C GLU A 499 -29.27 -7.62 -6.98
N ASN A 500 -28.92 -6.85 -5.94
CA ASN A 500 -28.78 -7.37 -4.58
C ASN A 500 -30.13 -7.63 -3.92
N HIS A 501 -30.56 -8.89 -3.88
CA HIS A 501 -31.84 -9.31 -3.30
C HIS A 501 -31.84 -9.39 -1.76
N TRP A 502 -30.68 -9.40 -1.11
CA TRP A 502 -30.57 -9.44 0.35
C TRP A 502 -30.83 -8.08 1.02
N MET A 503 -30.77 -6.99 0.25
CA MET A 503 -31.04 -5.64 0.71
C MET A 503 -32.48 -5.25 0.37
N ASP A 504 -33.19 -4.68 1.33
CA ASP A 504 -34.52 -4.16 1.08
C ASP A 504 -34.52 -2.94 0.15
N ASN A 505 -35.67 -2.62 -0.43
CA ASN A 505 -35.78 -1.56 -1.44
C ASN A 505 -35.46 -0.16 -0.89
N GLU A 506 -35.86 0.13 0.34
CA GLU A 506 -35.64 1.43 0.98
C GLU A 506 -34.14 1.64 1.26
N THR A 507 -33.50 0.67 1.92
CA THR A 507 -32.05 0.71 2.18
C THR A 507 -31.27 0.78 0.87
N ARG A 508 -31.70 0.05 -0.18
CA ARG A 508 -31.08 0.08 -1.51
C ARG A 508 -31.15 1.47 -2.16
N ALA A 509 -32.28 2.15 -2.05
CA ALA A 509 -32.44 3.50 -2.57
C ALA A 509 -31.51 4.51 -1.85
N VAL A 510 -31.39 4.40 -0.53
CA VAL A 510 -30.46 5.23 0.26
C VAL A 510 -29.02 4.90 -0.08
N ALA A 511 -28.65 3.62 -0.25
CA ALA A 511 -27.31 3.20 -0.67
C ALA A 511 -26.94 3.78 -2.04
N LYS A 512 -27.86 3.70 -3.02
CA LYS A 512 -27.67 4.31 -4.34
C LYS A 512 -27.48 5.83 -4.25
N ASN A 513 -28.26 6.49 -3.39
CA ASN A 513 -28.09 7.93 -3.18
C ASN A 513 -26.74 8.27 -2.57
N LYS A 514 -26.24 7.49 -1.60
CA LYS A 514 -24.92 7.65 -1.02
C LYS A 514 -23.81 7.46 -2.05
N ALA A 515 -23.87 6.41 -2.87
CA ALA A 515 -22.90 6.18 -3.94
C ALA A 515 -22.86 7.34 -4.95
N ASN A 516 -24.02 7.87 -5.33
CA ASN A 516 -24.12 8.99 -6.26
C ASN A 516 -23.68 10.33 -5.67
N SER A 517 -23.67 10.45 -4.34
CA SER A 517 -23.24 11.65 -3.60
C SER A 517 -21.77 11.62 -3.20
N MET A 518 -21.02 10.57 -3.56
CA MET A 518 -19.56 10.53 -3.32
C MET A 518 -18.87 11.61 -4.14
N ASN A 519 -18.04 12.42 -3.49
CA ASN A 519 -17.19 13.39 -4.17
C ASN A 519 -15.93 12.71 -4.70
N GLU A 520 -15.46 13.15 -5.86
CA GLU A 520 -14.23 12.67 -6.48
C GLU A 520 -13.11 13.72 -6.36
N ARG A 521 -11.99 13.33 -5.79
CA ARG A 521 -10.77 14.14 -5.70
C ARG A 521 -9.67 13.46 -6.47
N ILE A 522 -9.28 14.05 -7.61
CA ILE A 522 -8.37 13.42 -8.55
C ILE A 522 -7.18 14.32 -8.83
N GLY A 523 -6.01 13.73 -8.73
CA GLY A 523 -4.73 14.37 -9.03
C GLY A 523 -4.26 15.28 -7.91
N TYR A 524 -4.84 16.46 -7.81
CA TYR A 524 -4.41 17.52 -6.88
C TYR A 524 -5.50 18.58 -6.65
N PRO A 525 -5.43 19.34 -5.53
CA PRO A 525 -6.31 20.49 -5.30
C PRO A 525 -5.90 21.68 -6.15
N GLU A 526 -6.87 22.39 -6.71
CA GLU A 526 -6.63 23.47 -7.69
C GLU A 526 -5.80 24.65 -7.14
N PHE A 527 -5.86 24.91 -5.83
CA PHE A 527 -5.09 26.00 -5.21
C PHE A 527 -3.57 25.85 -5.36
N LEU A 528 -3.07 24.65 -5.68
CA LEU A 528 -1.64 24.43 -5.91
C LEU A 528 -1.12 25.15 -7.16
N LYS A 529 -2.00 25.52 -8.08
CA LYS A 529 -1.65 26.31 -9.26
C LYS A 529 -1.52 27.81 -8.96
N ASP A 530 -2.03 28.25 -7.82
CA ASP A 530 -1.94 29.64 -7.39
C ASP A 530 -0.78 29.82 -6.40
N PRO A 531 0.32 30.48 -6.80
CA PRO A 531 1.49 30.69 -5.94
C PRO A 531 1.18 31.45 -4.64
N VAL A 532 0.16 32.33 -4.66
CA VAL A 532 -0.24 33.13 -3.51
C VAL A 532 -0.99 32.25 -2.50
N GLU A 533 -1.98 31.49 -2.98
CA GLU A 533 -2.77 30.60 -2.13
C GLU A 533 -1.88 29.49 -1.53
N LEU A 534 -1.01 28.88 -2.34
CA LEU A 534 -0.06 27.90 -1.85
C LEU A 534 0.89 28.47 -0.79
N SER A 535 1.37 29.71 -0.98
CA SER A 535 2.27 30.36 -0.02
C SER A 535 1.58 30.64 1.32
N LYS A 536 0.27 30.91 1.34
CA LYS A 536 -0.51 31.10 2.57
C LYS A 536 -0.53 29.85 3.46
N GLU A 537 -0.57 28.68 2.85
CA GLU A 537 -0.57 27.39 3.60
C GLU A 537 0.63 27.28 4.54
N TYR A 538 1.82 27.80 4.14
CA TYR A 538 3.06 27.67 4.92
C TYR A 538 3.56 28.98 5.51
N VAL A 539 2.74 30.02 5.60
CA VAL A 539 3.21 31.35 6.08
C VAL A 539 3.77 31.30 7.50
N MET A 540 3.17 30.48 8.39
CA MET A 540 3.56 30.31 9.79
C MET A 540 4.78 29.40 9.98
N LEU A 541 5.21 28.69 8.94
CA LEU A 541 6.32 27.76 9.00
C LEU A 541 7.63 28.45 8.64
N ASN A 542 8.57 28.52 9.58
CA ASN A 542 9.91 29.03 9.32
C ASN A 542 10.88 27.87 9.12
N ILE A 543 11.55 27.83 7.96
CA ILE A 543 12.54 26.82 7.59
C ILE A 543 13.87 27.53 7.33
N THR A 544 14.97 26.97 7.81
CA THR A 544 16.34 27.47 7.64
C THR A 544 17.22 26.43 6.96
N GLU A 545 18.19 26.87 6.15
CA GLU A 545 19.01 25.96 5.34
C GLU A 545 19.93 25.05 6.16
N ASN A 546 20.31 25.44 7.38
CA ASN A 546 21.45 24.83 8.09
C ASN A 546 21.07 24.15 9.42
N HIS A 547 19.76 23.98 9.71
CA HIS A 547 19.27 23.49 11.01
C HIS A 547 18.21 22.43 10.83
N PHE A 548 18.61 21.26 10.34
CA PHE A 548 17.66 20.20 9.95
C PHE A 548 16.75 19.74 11.11
N LEU A 549 17.30 19.44 12.28
CA LEU A 549 16.48 18.96 13.40
C LEU A 549 15.54 20.04 13.93
N GLU A 550 15.98 21.29 13.96
CA GLU A 550 15.12 22.42 14.34
C GLU A 550 14.00 22.63 13.30
N ASN A 551 14.28 22.43 12.00
CA ASN A 551 13.27 22.44 10.96
C ASN A 551 12.23 21.33 11.18
N VAL A 552 12.66 20.12 11.54
CA VAL A 552 11.74 19.02 11.89
C VAL A 552 10.85 19.39 13.07
N LEU A 553 11.42 19.96 14.15
CA LEU A 553 10.67 20.42 15.32
C LEU A 553 9.70 21.56 14.97
N ALA A 554 10.11 22.48 14.07
CA ALA A 554 9.24 23.56 13.58
C ALA A 554 8.03 23.02 12.81
N VAL A 555 8.24 22.01 11.96
CA VAL A 555 7.14 21.36 11.23
C VAL A 555 6.20 20.62 12.19
N LEU A 556 6.70 19.90 13.19
CA LEU A 556 5.85 19.24 14.19
C LEU A 556 4.94 20.23 14.93
N ARG A 557 5.50 21.39 15.30
CA ARG A 557 4.73 22.49 15.91
C ARG A 557 3.68 23.06 14.96
N TYR A 558 4.05 23.24 13.71
CA TYR A 558 3.15 23.69 12.64
C TYR A 558 1.98 22.72 12.45
N ASP A 559 2.26 21.41 12.38
CA ASP A 559 1.24 20.36 12.24
C ASP A 559 0.27 20.39 13.44
N ALA A 560 0.80 20.52 14.68
CA ALA A 560 -0.01 20.65 15.88
C ALA A 560 -0.94 21.86 15.82
N TYR A 561 -0.40 23.03 15.46
CA TYR A 561 -1.16 24.27 15.32
C TYR A 561 -2.29 24.12 14.31
N HIS A 562 -2.00 23.63 13.11
CA HIS A 562 -3.01 23.45 12.05
C HIS A 562 -4.10 22.42 12.39
N ASN A 563 -3.77 21.41 13.20
CA ASN A 563 -4.80 20.52 13.70
C ASN A 563 -5.73 21.22 14.70
N LEU A 564 -5.15 21.92 15.67
CA LEU A 564 -5.88 22.53 16.78
C LEU A 564 -6.70 23.75 16.40
N GLU A 565 -6.24 24.54 15.43
CA GLU A 565 -6.95 25.74 14.96
C GLU A 565 -8.31 25.45 14.32
N LYS A 566 -8.59 24.19 13.97
CA LYS A 566 -9.90 23.74 13.44
C LYS A 566 -10.99 23.71 14.52
N LEU A 567 -10.61 23.67 15.80
CA LEU A 567 -11.57 23.57 16.91
C LEU A 567 -12.60 24.68 16.85
N ARG A 568 -13.87 24.31 16.95
CA ARG A 568 -15.04 25.22 16.91
C ARG A 568 -15.23 25.94 15.54
N LYS A 569 -14.43 25.58 14.50
CA LYS A 569 -14.66 26.04 13.13
C LYS A 569 -15.51 25.00 12.40
N PRO A 570 -16.30 25.41 11.41
CA PRO A 570 -16.94 24.48 10.49
C PRO A 570 -15.90 23.58 9.80
N VAL A 571 -16.33 22.39 9.41
CA VAL A 571 -15.48 21.49 8.62
C VAL A 571 -15.40 22.01 7.19
N ASP A 572 -14.19 22.22 6.72
CA ASP A 572 -13.93 22.44 5.30
C ASP A 572 -13.94 21.07 4.58
N LYS A 573 -15.05 20.79 3.91
CA LYS A 573 -15.21 19.53 3.16
C LYS A 573 -14.37 19.51 1.89
N ASP A 574 -13.91 20.65 1.37
CA ASP A 574 -13.12 20.75 0.15
C ASP A 574 -11.62 20.61 0.38
N LYS A 575 -11.18 20.75 1.62
CA LYS A 575 -9.76 20.57 1.96
C LYS A 575 -9.32 19.10 1.69
N TRP A 576 -8.24 18.95 0.92
CA TRP A 576 -7.63 17.63 0.69
C TRP A 576 -7.01 17.08 1.97
N SER A 577 -7.09 15.77 2.10
CA SER A 577 -6.60 15.04 3.28
C SER A 577 -5.22 14.42 3.07
N THR A 578 -4.70 14.48 1.85
CA THR A 578 -3.40 13.91 1.47
C THR A 578 -2.71 14.79 0.44
N GLU A 579 -1.41 14.63 0.29
CA GLU A 579 -0.57 15.30 -0.69
C GLU A 579 -0.68 14.65 -2.08
N PRO A 580 -0.42 15.40 -3.17
CA PRO A 580 -0.53 14.87 -4.54
C PRO A 580 0.53 13.85 -4.93
N ALA A 581 1.76 13.97 -4.41
CA ALA A 581 2.87 13.09 -4.78
C ALA A 581 2.91 11.83 -3.90
N VAL A 582 1.81 11.07 -3.90
CA VAL A 582 1.65 9.82 -3.12
C VAL A 582 1.09 8.72 -4.02
N VAL A 583 1.69 7.52 -3.93
CA VAL A 583 1.19 6.32 -4.61
C VAL A 583 0.20 5.62 -3.69
N ASN A 584 -1.01 6.16 -3.62
CA ASN A 584 -2.11 5.62 -2.80
C ASN A 584 -3.46 6.14 -3.29
N ALA A 585 -4.57 5.55 -2.77
CA ALA A 585 -5.94 6.04 -2.91
C ALA A 585 -6.64 5.94 -1.56
N PHE A 586 -7.75 6.68 -1.37
CA PHE A 586 -8.39 6.79 -0.06
C PHE A 586 -9.90 7.00 -0.18
N TYR A 587 -10.66 6.48 0.80
CA TYR A 587 -12.02 6.87 1.08
C TYR A 587 -12.11 7.59 2.44
N ASN A 588 -12.81 8.72 2.49
CA ASN A 588 -13.08 9.46 3.72
C ASN A 588 -14.56 9.39 4.09
N PRO A 589 -14.95 8.66 5.16
CA PRO A 589 -16.36 8.49 5.51
C PRO A 589 -17.04 9.77 5.98
N ASN A 590 -16.37 10.69 6.68
CA ASN A 590 -16.94 11.95 7.16
C ASN A 590 -17.17 12.98 6.05
N LYS A 591 -16.52 12.83 4.90
CA LYS A 591 -16.71 13.67 3.72
C LYS A 591 -17.47 12.94 2.61
N ASN A 592 -17.57 11.62 2.69
CA ASN A 592 -18.02 10.75 1.62
C ASN A 592 -17.24 11.01 0.32
N ASP A 593 -15.90 11.12 0.45
CA ASP A 593 -14.97 11.42 -0.64
C ASP A 593 -14.14 10.20 -1.02
N ILE A 594 -13.90 10.01 -2.32
CA ILE A 594 -12.83 9.14 -2.85
C ILE A 594 -11.70 10.01 -3.38
N VAL A 595 -10.45 9.67 -3.04
CA VAL A 595 -9.27 10.50 -3.32
C VAL A 595 -8.23 9.69 -4.07
N PHE A 596 -7.80 10.18 -5.25
CA PHE A 596 -6.77 9.57 -6.09
C PHE A 596 -5.67 10.61 -6.35
N PRO A 597 -4.60 10.66 -5.54
CA PRO A 597 -3.48 11.57 -5.75
C PRO A 597 -2.79 11.36 -7.11
N ALA A 598 -2.13 12.39 -7.61
CA ALA A 598 -1.42 12.34 -8.90
C ALA A 598 -0.36 11.23 -8.95
N GLY A 599 0.24 10.88 -7.82
CA GLY A 599 1.27 9.85 -7.72
C GLY A 599 0.83 8.44 -8.07
N ILE A 600 -0.49 8.09 -7.95
CA ILE A 600 -0.99 6.77 -8.34
C ILE A 600 -1.40 6.70 -9.82
N LEU A 601 -1.66 7.84 -10.46
CA LEU A 601 -2.10 7.90 -11.86
C LEU A 601 -0.91 7.76 -12.83
N GLN A 602 -0.13 6.69 -12.67
CA GLN A 602 1.08 6.40 -13.42
C GLN A 602 1.07 4.94 -13.92
N PRO A 603 1.92 4.60 -14.93
CA PRO A 603 2.03 3.23 -15.44
C PRO A 603 2.34 2.22 -14.32
N LEU A 604 1.64 1.20 -14.28
CA LEU A 604 1.32 0.10 -13.40
C LEU A 604 -0.20 0.11 -13.12
N PHE A 605 -0.74 1.26 -12.69
CA PHE A 605 -2.16 1.43 -12.39
C PHE A 605 -2.93 2.01 -13.57
N TYR A 606 -2.35 3.04 -14.20
CA TYR A 606 -2.98 3.80 -15.27
C TYR A 606 -1.98 4.25 -16.34
N SER A 607 -2.37 4.11 -17.60
CA SER A 607 -1.72 4.78 -18.72
C SER A 607 -2.74 5.02 -19.83
N GLN A 608 -2.69 6.20 -20.47
CA GLN A 608 -3.49 6.48 -21.67
C GLN A 608 -3.20 5.51 -22.83
N HIS A 609 -2.02 4.90 -22.83
CA HIS A 609 -1.56 3.94 -23.84
C HIS A 609 -1.88 2.48 -23.51
N PHE A 610 -2.42 2.21 -22.33
CA PHE A 610 -2.85 0.87 -21.96
C PHE A 610 -4.18 0.53 -22.64
N PRO A 611 -4.40 -0.71 -23.09
CA PRO A 611 -5.74 -1.19 -23.35
C PRO A 611 -6.65 -0.95 -22.16
N LYS A 612 -7.91 -0.67 -22.39
CA LYS A 612 -8.88 -0.43 -21.30
C LYS A 612 -8.96 -1.60 -20.31
N SER A 613 -8.80 -2.83 -20.80
CA SER A 613 -8.72 -4.01 -19.91
C SER A 613 -7.66 -3.85 -18.82
N LEU A 614 -6.48 -3.29 -19.13
CA LEU A 614 -5.43 -3.07 -18.13
C LEU A 614 -5.74 -1.88 -17.21
N ASN A 615 -6.28 -0.78 -17.73
CA ASN A 615 -6.68 0.36 -16.89
C ASN A 615 -7.81 -0.01 -15.91
N TYR A 616 -8.81 -0.76 -16.37
CA TYR A 616 -9.86 -1.26 -15.49
C TYR A 616 -9.35 -2.33 -14.51
N GLY A 617 -8.43 -3.22 -14.94
CA GLY A 617 -7.78 -4.19 -14.04
C GLY A 617 -6.76 -3.58 -13.08
N GLY A 618 -6.26 -2.39 -13.36
CA GLY A 618 -5.36 -1.60 -12.51
C GLY A 618 -6.11 -0.57 -11.66
N ILE A 619 -6.06 0.71 -12.08
CA ILE A 619 -6.69 1.81 -11.35
C ILE A 619 -8.21 1.62 -11.19
N GLY A 620 -8.87 0.95 -12.16
CA GLY A 620 -10.32 0.72 -12.07
C GLY A 620 -10.72 -0.12 -10.87
N VAL A 621 -9.98 -1.18 -10.56
CA VAL A 621 -10.25 -1.98 -9.35
C VAL A 621 -10.00 -1.17 -8.09
N VAL A 622 -8.97 -0.31 -8.08
CA VAL A 622 -8.70 0.63 -6.97
C VAL A 622 -9.88 1.60 -6.79
N ILE A 623 -10.41 2.15 -7.88
CA ILE A 623 -11.60 3.01 -7.84
C ILE A 623 -12.81 2.28 -7.23
N GLY A 624 -13.09 1.07 -7.69
CA GLY A 624 -14.18 0.26 -7.15
C GLY A 624 -13.98 -0.12 -5.68
N HIS A 625 -12.72 -0.34 -5.26
CA HIS A 625 -12.35 -0.58 -3.87
C HIS A 625 -12.69 0.63 -2.98
N GLU A 626 -12.29 1.86 -3.37
CA GLU A 626 -12.61 3.07 -2.60
C GLU A 626 -14.12 3.34 -2.57
N ILE A 627 -14.85 3.10 -3.66
CA ILE A 627 -16.32 3.18 -3.64
C ILE A 627 -16.90 2.17 -2.65
N THR A 628 -16.38 0.94 -2.61
CA THR A 628 -16.87 -0.11 -1.72
C THR A 628 -16.62 0.22 -0.25
N HIS A 629 -15.56 0.96 0.08
CA HIS A 629 -15.33 1.43 1.44
C HIS A 629 -16.46 2.29 2.00
N GLY A 630 -17.24 2.95 1.17
CA GLY A 630 -18.48 3.59 1.58
C GLY A 630 -19.53 2.61 2.15
N PHE A 631 -19.38 1.31 1.89
CA PHE A 631 -20.35 0.26 2.18
C PHE A 631 -19.72 -0.98 2.85
N ASP A 632 -18.47 -0.89 3.32
CA ASP A 632 -17.82 -1.93 4.12
C ASP A 632 -18.38 -1.96 5.56
N ASP A 633 -17.79 -2.74 6.45
CA ASP A 633 -18.23 -2.90 7.83
C ASP A 633 -18.23 -1.60 8.63
N LYS A 634 -17.35 -0.64 8.32
CA LYS A 634 -17.23 0.67 8.96
C LYS A 634 -17.98 1.74 8.17
N GLY A 635 -17.74 1.85 6.86
CA GLY A 635 -18.30 2.89 6.00
C GLY A 635 -19.81 2.86 5.87
N ARG A 636 -20.43 1.65 5.93
CA ARG A 636 -21.89 1.51 5.96
C ARG A 636 -22.57 2.22 7.13
N GLN A 637 -21.85 2.57 8.19
CA GLN A 637 -22.37 3.28 9.37
C GLN A 637 -22.50 4.79 9.15
N PHE A 638 -22.00 5.32 8.03
CA PHE A 638 -22.08 6.74 7.66
C PHE A 638 -23.05 6.95 6.51
N ASP A 639 -23.81 8.04 6.59
CA ASP A 639 -24.72 8.45 5.53
C ASP A 639 -24.01 9.17 4.35
N LYS A 640 -24.79 9.65 3.38
CA LYS A 640 -24.28 10.39 2.21
C LYS A 640 -23.61 11.71 2.56
N ASP A 641 -23.93 12.30 3.69
CA ASP A 641 -23.42 13.60 4.16
C ASP A 641 -22.23 13.41 5.13
N GLY A 642 -21.85 12.14 5.39
CA GLY A 642 -20.73 11.77 6.25
C GLY A 642 -21.08 11.74 7.74
N ASN A 643 -22.34 11.66 8.10
CA ASN A 643 -22.80 11.53 9.48
C ASN A 643 -22.99 10.05 9.83
N MET A 644 -22.44 9.64 10.97
CA MET A 644 -22.65 8.31 11.50
C MET A 644 -24.07 8.17 12.04
N MET A 645 -24.87 7.40 11.32
CA MET A 645 -26.27 7.09 11.69
C MET A 645 -26.71 5.75 11.15
N GLN A 646 -27.72 5.14 11.84
CA GLN A 646 -28.32 3.89 11.39
C GLN A 646 -29.34 4.17 10.29
N TRP A 647 -28.94 4.04 9.03
CA TRP A 647 -29.80 4.21 7.85
C TRP A 647 -30.20 2.88 7.19
N TRP A 648 -29.64 1.76 7.67
CA TRP A 648 -30.02 0.41 7.27
C TRP A 648 -31.08 -0.13 8.22
N ASN A 649 -32.03 -0.87 7.71
CA ASN A 649 -32.93 -1.59 8.60
C ASN A 649 -32.21 -2.81 9.25
N ASN A 650 -32.77 -3.32 10.33
CA ASN A 650 -32.13 -4.40 11.11
C ASN A 650 -32.00 -5.72 10.32
N VAL A 651 -32.92 -5.99 9.39
CA VAL A 651 -32.89 -7.20 8.54
C VAL A 651 -31.70 -7.12 7.60
N THR A 652 -31.55 -5.97 6.94
CA THR A 652 -30.43 -5.73 6.02
C THR A 652 -29.09 -5.71 6.76
N VAL A 653 -29.00 -5.12 7.96
CA VAL A 653 -27.78 -5.19 8.80
C VAL A 653 -27.42 -6.65 9.11
N LYS A 654 -28.39 -7.47 9.48
CA LYS A 654 -28.16 -8.89 9.76
C LYS A 654 -27.66 -9.62 8.52
N ALA A 655 -28.30 -9.43 7.38
CA ALA A 655 -27.92 -10.04 6.11
C ALA A 655 -26.50 -9.62 5.67
N PHE A 656 -26.13 -8.36 5.88
CA PHE A 656 -24.76 -7.89 5.66
C PHE A 656 -23.75 -8.60 6.56
N ARG A 657 -24.05 -8.67 7.88
CA ARG A 657 -23.14 -9.33 8.84
C ARG A 657 -22.91 -10.81 8.51
N GLU A 658 -23.94 -11.52 8.08
CA GLU A 658 -23.84 -12.92 7.64
C GLU A 658 -22.91 -13.07 6.41
N ARG A 659 -22.99 -12.15 5.45
CA ARG A 659 -22.12 -12.12 4.25
C ARG A 659 -20.68 -11.70 4.58
N ALA A 660 -20.53 -10.70 5.44
CA ALA A 660 -19.24 -10.27 5.94
C ALA A 660 -18.55 -11.42 6.72
N GLN A 661 -19.33 -12.20 7.50
CA GLN A 661 -18.81 -13.37 8.21
C GLN A 661 -18.23 -14.43 7.24
N CYS A 662 -18.84 -14.63 6.06
CA CYS A 662 -18.28 -15.49 5.02
C CYS A 662 -16.87 -15.03 4.61
N ILE A 663 -16.68 -13.73 4.40
CA ILE A 663 -15.36 -13.15 4.11
C ILE A 663 -14.40 -13.37 5.28
N VAL A 664 -14.80 -13.10 6.52
CA VAL A 664 -13.98 -13.34 7.71
C VAL A 664 -13.53 -14.80 7.78
N ASP A 665 -14.45 -15.75 7.59
CA ASP A 665 -14.17 -17.17 7.67
C ASP A 665 -13.28 -17.67 6.52
N GLN A 666 -13.48 -17.15 5.32
CA GLN A 666 -12.65 -17.47 4.15
C GLN A 666 -11.21 -16.98 4.39
N TYR A 667 -11.04 -15.70 4.70
CA TYR A 667 -9.72 -15.11 4.83
C TYR A 667 -8.96 -15.63 6.04
N SER A 668 -9.65 -16.02 7.12
CA SER A 668 -9.04 -16.69 8.27
C SER A 668 -8.46 -18.09 7.97
N ARG A 669 -8.75 -18.68 6.81
CA ARG A 669 -8.16 -19.95 6.37
C ARG A 669 -6.89 -19.77 5.55
N TYR A 670 -6.60 -18.57 5.05
CA TYR A 670 -5.36 -18.31 4.34
C TYR A 670 -4.19 -18.25 5.32
N LYS A 671 -3.10 -18.89 4.93
CA LYS A 671 -1.89 -18.99 5.73
C LYS A 671 -0.76 -18.26 5.03
N LEU A 672 -0.04 -17.41 5.73
CA LEU A 672 1.15 -16.76 5.22
C LEU A 672 2.35 -17.67 5.43
N GLN A 673 2.95 -18.13 4.33
CA GLN A 673 3.99 -19.17 4.35
C GLN A 673 5.27 -18.71 5.05
N GLU A 674 5.62 -17.42 4.95
CA GLU A 674 6.82 -16.83 5.52
C GLU A 674 6.92 -16.99 7.04
N VAL A 675 5.79 -17.08 7.72
CA VAL A 675 5.71 -17.16 9.19
C VAL A 675 4.84 -18.30 9.70
N ASP A 676 4.26 -19.08 8.80
CA ASP A 676 3.37 -20.20 9.11
C ASP A 676 2.15 -19.82 9.98
N LEU A 677 1.64 -18.59 9.82
CA LEU A 677 0.50 -18.04 10.57
C LEU A 677 -0.70 -17.80 9.67
N TYR A 678 -1.90 -17.97 10.25
CA TYR A 678 -3.15 -17.61 9.59
C TYR A 678 -3.41 -16.11 9.62
N ILE A 679 -4.11 -15.60 8.59
CA ILE A 679 -4.57 -14.23 8.52
C ILE A 679 -5.66 -13.97 9.57
N ASN A 680 -5.68 -12.78 10.15
CA ASN A 680 -6.81 -12.35 10.98
C ASN A 680 -7.91 -11.78 10.08
N GLY A 681 -8.81 -12.65 9.60
CA GLY A 681 -9.88 -12.26 8.69
C GLY A 681 -10.86 -11.25 9.29
N LYS A 682 -11.01 -11.21 10.64
CA LYS A 682 -11.84 -10.22 11.33
C LYS A 682 -11.18 -8.84 11.27
N MET A 683 -9.88 -8.74 11.54
CA MET A 683 -9.15 -7.47 11.45
C MET A 683 -9.12 -6.92 10.02
N THR A 684 -9.04 -7.79 9.01
CA THR A 684 -8.90 -7.39 7.60
C THR A 684 -10.23 -7.36 6.83
N GLN A 685 -11.38 -7.55 7.48
CA GLN A 685 -12.66 -7.74 6.78
C GLN A 685 -13.08 -6.55 5.90
N GLY A 686 -12.88 -5.32 6.34
CA GLY A 686 -13.24 -4.12 5.57
C GLY A 686 -12.50 -4.06 4.24
N GLU A 687 -11.18 -4.23 4.29
CA GLU A 687 -10.30 -4.26 3.13
C GLU A 687 -10.65 -5.43 2.19
N ASN A 688 -10.92 -6.61 2.76
CA ASN A 688 -11.27 -7.79 1.98
C ASN A 688 -12.63 -7.62 1.29
N ILE A 689 -13.61 -7.00 1.93
CA ILE A 689 -14.91 -6.65 1.33
C ILE A 689 -14.69 -5.66 0.18
N ALA A 690 -13.84 -4.64 0.40
CA ALA A 690 -13.54 -3.62 -0.59
C ALA A 690 -12.83 -4.20 -1.83
N ASP A 691 -11.86 -5.10 -1.65
CA ASP A 691 -11.19 -5.80 -2.75
C ASP A 691 -12.16 -6.63 -3.60
N ASN A 692 -13.03 -7.42 -2.95
CA ASN A 692 -14.03 -8.24 -3.65
C ASN A 692 -15.04 -7.38 -4.41
N GLY A 693 -15.53 -6.31 -3.79
CA GLY A 693 -16.45 -5.35 -4.42
C GLY A 693 -15.82 -4.60 -5.57
N GLY A 694 -14.61 -4.10 -5.38
CA GLY A 694 -13.87 -3.32 -6.38
C GLY A 694 -13.57 -4.12 -7.64
N LEU A 695 -13.14 -5.37 -7.49
CA LEU A 695 -12.89 -6.27 -8.62
C LEU A 695 -14.16 -6.47 -9.47
N LYS A 696 -15.28 -6.76 -8.82
CA LYS A 696 -16.57 -7.03 -9.49
C LYS A 696 -17.12 -5.80 -10.21
N GLN A 697 -17.09 -4.64 -9.55
CA GLN A 697 -17.54 -3.37 -10.12
C GLN A 697 -16.71 -2.98 -11.34
N SER A 698 -15.39 -3.06 -11.23
CA SER A 698 -14.48 -2.66 -12.29
C SER A 698 -14.59 -3.58 -13.50
N PHE A 699 -14.73 -4.90 -13.31
CA PHE A 699 -14.92 -5.82 -14.42
C PHE A 699 -16.26 -5.58 -15.13
N ARG A 700 -17.34 -5.36 -14.40
CA ARG A 700 -18.65 -4.99 -14.99
C ARG A 700 -18.55 -3.70 -15.80
N ALA A 701 -17.92 -2.67 -15.26
CA ALA A 701 -17.71 -1.41 -15.96
C ALA A 701 -16.88 -1.60 -17.24
N TYR A 702 -15.84 -2.41 -17.20
CA TYR A 702 -15.04 -2.78 -18.35
C TYR A 702 -15.89 -3.49 -19.43
N LYS A 703 -16.69 -4.48 -19.06
CA LYS A 703 -17.57 -5.18 -20.02
C LYS A 703 -18.63 -4.25 -20.62
N LYS A 704 -19.13 -3.30 -19.86
CA LYS A 704 -20.04 -2.26 -20.35
C LYS A 704 -19.33 -1.36 -21.37
N TRP A 705 -18.09 -0.95 -21.10
CA TRP A 705 -17.31 -0.19 -22.06
C TRP A 705 -17.09 -0.98 -23.37
N VAL A 706 -16.73 -2.26 -23.28
CA VAL A 706 -16.57 -3.14 -24.46
C VAL A 706 -17.86 -3.28 -25.26
N SER A 707 -19.01 -3.37 -24.60
CA SER A 707 -20.30 -3.48 -25.27
C SER A 707 -20.66 -2.25 -26.15
N ILE A 708 -20.09 -1.09 -25.79
CA ILE A 708 -20.33 0.18 -26.50
C ILE A 708 -19.28 0.41 -27.61
N HIS A 709 -18.00 0.08 -27.34
CA HIS A 709 -16.87 0.46 -28.17
C HIS A 709 -16.29 -0.71 -28.98
N GLY A 710 -16.70 -1.96 -28.65
CA GLY A 710 -16.09 -3.16 -29.20
C GLY A 710 -14.79 -3.56 -28.49
N GLU A 711 -14.23 -4.70 -28.90
CA GLU A 711 -12.96 -5.19 -28.37
C GLU A 711 -11.77 -4.49 -29.00
N GLU A 712 -10.79 -4.15 -28.16
CA GLU A 712 -9.52 -3.57 -28.60
C GLU A 712 -8.60 -4.63 -29.25
N PRO A 713 -7.59 -4.22 -30.07
CA PRO A 713 -6.59 -5.13 -30.60
C PRO A 713 -5.81 -5.84 -29.50
N LEU A 714 -5.51 -7.13 -29.68
CA LEU A 714 -4.77 -7.94 -28.73
C LEU A 714 -3.33 -7.44 -28.54
N LEU A 715 -2.75 -7.66 -27.39
CA LEU A 715 -1.33 -7.38 -27.14
C LEU A 715 -0.42 -8.42 -27.80
N PRO A 716 0.71 -8.00 -28.39
CA PRO A 716 1.59 -8.89 -29.15
C PRO A 716 2.29 -9.90 -28.24
N GLY A 717 2.29 -11.19 -28.60
CA GLY A 717 3.04 -12.24 -27.95
C GLY A 717 2.55 -12.67 -26.56
N VAL A 718 1.54 -12.03 -26.00
CA VAL A 718 0.97 -12.39 -24.68
C VAL A 718 0.04 -13.60 -24.81
N ASN A 719 -0.70 -13.70 -25.89
CA ASN A 719 -1.68 -14.76 -26.19
C ASN A 719 -2.77 -14.89 -25.10
N LEU A 720 -3.27 -13.77 -24.61
CA LEU A 720 -4.36 -13.68 -23.66
C LEU A 720 -5.46 -12.78 -24.22
N THR A 721 -6.71 -13.10 -23.89
CA THR A 721 -7.86 -12.24 -24.16
C THR A 721 -7.83 -10.99 -23.28
N HIS A 722 -8.59 -9.96 -23.62
CA HIS A 722 -8.67 -8.76 -22.81
C HIS A 722 -9.32 -9.03 -21.44
N ASP A 723 -10.26 -9.98 -21.33
CA ASP A 723 -10.81 -10.41 -20.04
C ASP A 723 -9.70 -11.04 -19.17
N GLN A 724 -8.84 -11.88 -19.76
CA GLN A 724 -7.69 -12.45 -19.06
C GLN A 724 -6.66 -11.39 -18.68
N LEU A 725 -6.41 -10.41 -19.56
CA LEU A 725 -5.50 -9.29 -19.28
C LEU A 725 -6.00 -8.41 -18.13
N PHE A 726 -7.31 -8.20 -17.99
CA PHE A 726 -7.90 -7.50 -16.86
C PHE A 726 -7.49 -8.16 -15.53
N PHE A 727 -7.73 -9.46 -15.38
CA PHE A 727 -7.37 -10.19 -14.16
C PHE A 727 -5.86 -10.33 -13.97
N LEU A 728 -5.09 -10.43 -15.06
CA LEU A 728 -3.64 -10.47 -14.98
C LEU A 728 -3.09 -9.16 -14.42
N ASN A 729 -3.53 -8.01 -14.93
CA ASN A 729 -3.07 -6.72 -14.43
C ASN A 729 -3.50 -6.48 -12.98
N TYR A 730 -4.74 -6.85 -12.62
CA TYR A 730 -5.19 -6.85 -11.23
C TYR A 730 -4.22 -7.62 -10.30
N ALA A 731 -3.79 -8.81 -10.70
CA ALA A 731 -2.86 -9.56 -9.90
C ALA A 731 -1.46 -8.95 -9.87
N GLN A 732 -1.00 -8.39 -10.99
CA GLN A 732 0.36 -7.84 -11.11
C GLN A 732 0.57 -6.55 -10.32
N ILE A 733 -0.46 -5.79 -10.00
CA ILE A 733 -0.33 -4.66 -9.07
C ILE A 733 0.01 -5.12 -7.64
N TRP A 734 -0.22 -6.38 -7.29
CA TRP A 734 0.06 -6.96 -5.97
C TRP A 734 1.33 -7.80 -5.91
N CYS A 735 2.15 -7.85 -6.99
CA CYS A 735 3.41 -8.58 -6.94
C CYS A 735 4.32 -8.01 -5.84
N GLY A 736 4.90 -8.90 -5.05
CA GLY A 736 5.78 -8.51 -3.95
C GLY A 736 6.26 -9.70 -3.13
N SER A 737 7.28 -9.44 -2.33
CA SER A 737 7.87 -10.34 -1.37
C SER A 737 8.17 -9.60 -0.07
N MET A 738 8.13 -10.27 1.07
CA MET A 738 8.40 -9.68 2.38
C MET A 738 9.27 -10.59 3.23
N ARG A 739 10.00 -10.00 4.17
CA ARG A 739 10.78 -10.75 5.15
C ARG A 739 9.87 -11.37 6.20
N PRO A 740 10.24 -12.48 6.83
CA PRO A 740 9.43 -13.13 7.87
C PRO A 740 9.06 -12.19 9.02
N GLU A 741 9.95 -11.32 9.45
CA GLU A 741 9.73 -10.34 10.51
C GLU A 741 8.66 -9.30 10.12
N ASP A 742 8.66 -8.86 8.87
CA ASP A 742 7.64 -7.95 8.32
C ASP A 742 6.30 -8.67 8.20
N ALA A 743 6.30 -9.89 7.69
CA ALA A 743 5.12 -10.74 7.61
C ALA A 743 4.45 -10.92 8.99
N LEU A 744 5.24 -11.17 10.03
CA LEU A 744 4.76 -11.25 11.41
C LEU A 744 4.14 -9.94 11.90
N THR A 745 4.79 -8.82 11.58
CA THR A 745 4.30 -7.50 11.94
C THR A 745 2.97 -7.20 11.23
N LYS A 746 2.87 -7.45 9.93
CA LYS A 746 1.65 -7.24 9.14
C LYS A 746 0.47 -8.08 9.64
N ILE A 747 0.67 -9.37 9.92
CA ILE A 747 -0.41 -10.21 10.49
C ILE A 747 -0.94 -9.67 11.82
N ARG A 748 -0.08 -9.03 12.63
CA ARG A 748 -0.45 -8.55 13.97
C ARG A 748 -1.01 -7.13 13.99
N SER A 749 -0.78 -6.33 12.97
CA SER A 749 -1.10 -4.89 13.01
C SER A 749 -1.76 -4.33 11.76
N SER A 750 -1.68 -4.99 10.60
CA SER A 750 -2.24 -4.46 9.36
C SER A 750 -3.70 -4.84 9.20
N VAL A 751 -4.52 -3.86 8.81
CA VAL A 751 -5.92 -4.08 8.39
C VAL A 751 -6.01 -4.63 6.97
N HIS A 752 -4.91 -4.57 6.20
CA HIS A 752 -4.80 -5.11 4.84
C HIS A 752 -4.30 -6.55 4.88
N SER A 753 -4.91 -7.40 4.08
CA SER A 753 -4.36 -8.72 3.76
C SER A 753 -3.06 -8.57 2.96
N PRO A 754 -2.08 -9.49 3.08
CA PRO A 754 -0.88 -9.50 2.25
C PRO A 754 -1.19 -9.62 0.76
N GLY A 755 -0.33 -9.07 -0.11
CA GLY A 755 -0.51 -9.05 -1.57
C GLY A 755 -0.96 -10.38 -2.20
N PRO A 756 -0.33 -11.53 -1.89
CA PRO A 756 -0.80 -12.82 -2.39
C PRO A 756 -2.28 -13.10 -2.04
N ILE A 757 -2.72 -12.74 -0.85
CA ILE A 757 -4.09 -12.99 -0.39
C ILE A 757 -5.07 -12.00 -1.04
N ARG A 758 -4.65 -10.75 -1.28
CA ARG A 758 -5.43 -9.76 -2.03
C ARG A 758 -5.68 -10.18 -3.49
N VAL A 759 -4.87 -11.11 -4.02
CA VAL A 759 -5.10 -11.74 -5.33
C VAL A 759 -5.97 -12.98 -5.20
N LEU A 760 -5.55 -13.92 -4.36
CA LEU A 760 -6.20 -15.24 -4.28
C LEU A 760 -7.62 -15.15 -3.73
N GLY A 761 -7.84 -14.32 -2.72
CA GLY A 761 -9.16 -14.16 -2.08
C GLY A 761 -10.24 -13.68 -3.05
N PRO A 762 -10.12 -12.47 -3.63
CA PRO A 762 -11.13 -11.93 -4.53
C PRO A 762 -11.31 -12.74 -5.81
N LEU A 763 -10.22 -13.23 -6.43
CA LEU A 763 -10.31 -14.00 -7.66
C LEU A 763 -10.99 -15.36 -7.45
N SER A 764 -10.76 -16.02 -6.31
CA SER A 764 -11.47 -17.28 -6.00
C SER A 764 -12.98 -17.09 -5.81
N ASN A 765 -13.43 -15.89 -5.45
CA ASN A 765 -14.85 -15.53 -5.35
C ASN A 765 -15.45 -15.09 -6.70
N SER A 766 -14.63 -14.75 -7.69
CA SER A 766 -15.08 -14.22 -8.99
C SER A 766 -15.46 -15.35 -9.95
N GLU A 767 -16.72 -15.35 -10.39
CA GLU A 767 -17.18 -16.24 -11.47
C GLU A 767 -16.63 -15.81 -12.82
N ASP A 768 -16.48 -14.50 -13.03
CA ASP A 768 -15.92 -13.94 -14.26
C ASP A 768 -14.47 -14.35 -14.45
N PHE A 769 -13.68 -14.35 -13.38
CA PHE A 769 -12.31 -14.89 -13.40
C PHE A 769 -12.31 -16.38 -13.75
N ALA A 770 -13.15 -17.17 -13.08
CA ALA A 770 -13.23 -18.61 -13.34
C ALA A 770 -13.59 -18.91 -14.79
N ARG A 771 -14.48 -18.09 -15.39
CA ARG A 771 -14.88 -18.19 -16.81
C ARG A 771 -13.74 -17.75 -17.74
N ALA A 772 -13.07 -16.62 -17.45
CA ALA A 772 -12.01 -16.08 -18.30
C ALA A 772 -10.81 -17.02 -18.40
N TYR A 773 -10.49 -17.75 -17.35
CA TYR A 773 -9.37 -18.70 -17.29
C TYR A 773 -9.78 -20.17 -17.37
N ASP A 774 -11.05 -20.47 -17.71
CA ASP A 774 -11.60 -21.82 -17.84
C ASP A 774 -11.31 -22.69 -16.60
N CYS A 775 -11.45 -22.10 -15.40
CA CYS A 775 -11.13 -22.81 -14.17
C CYS A 775 -12.19 -23.83 -13.79
N PRO A 776 -11.83 -25.13 -13.69
CA PRO A 776 -12.79 -26.18 -13.34
C PRO A 776 -13.45 -25.91 -11.98
N PRO A 777 -14.77 -26.19 -11.83
CA PRO A 777 -15.44 -26.14 -10.54
C PRO A 777 -14.72 -27.02 -9.49
N GLY A 778 -14.51 -26.50 -8.30
CA GLY A 778 -13.79 -27.18 -7.21
C GLY A 778 -12.25 -27.02 -7.27
N SER A 779 -11.67 -26.38 -8.31
CA SER A 779 -10.27 -25.99 -8.29
C SER A 779 -9.99 -24.90 -7.24
N PRO A 780 -8.74 -24.74 -6.75
CA PRO A 780 -8.41 -23.77 -5.71
C PRO A 780 -8.88 -22.34 -6.05
N MET A 781 -8.82 -21.93 -7.33
CA MET A 781 -9.25 -20.61 -7.77
C MET A 781 -10.72 -20.56 -8.25
N ASN A 782 -11.45 -21.69 -8.19
CA ASN A 782 -12.90 -21.77 -8.46
C ASN A 782 -13.58 -22.71 -7.46
N PRO A 783 -13.54 -22.38 -6.15
CA PRO A 783 -14.18 -23.20 -5.12
C PRO A 783 -15.69 -23.25 -5.30
N THR A 784 -16.33 -24.32 -4.82
CA THR A 784 -17.79 -24.49 -4.88
C THR A 784 -18.54 -23.50 -3.98
N GLN A 785 -17.93 -23.07 -2.89
CA GLN A 785 -18.46 -22.04 -2.00
C GLN A 785 -17.70 -20.73 -2.22
N LYS A 786 -18.40 -19.70 -2.63
CA LYS A 786 -17.88 -18.35 -2.86
C LYS A 786 -18.55 -17.36 -1.90
N CYS A 787 -17.77 -16.40 -1.42
CA CYS A 787 -18.28 -15.30 -0.61
C CYS A 787 -18.65 -14.11 -1.51
N ASN A 788 -19.83 -13.55 -1.30
CA ASN A 788 -20.34 -12.40 -2.04
C ASN A 788 -21.07 -11.45 -1.09
N VAL A 789 -20.60 -10.21 -1.00
CA VAL A 789 -21.25 -9.12 -0.25
C VAL A 789 -21.97 -8.21 -1.24
N TRP A 790 -21.27 -7.68 -2.21
CA TRP A 790 -21.75 -6.75 -3.24
C TRP A 790 -21.80 -7.36 -4.64
#